data_f32dc80dd0f7bede787d6efe3400d25a
#
_entry.id   f32dc80dd0f7bede787d6efe3400d25a
#
_cell.length_a   1.000
_cell.length_b   1.000
_cell.length_c   1.000
_cell.angle_alpha   90.00
_cell.angle_beta   90.00
_cell.angle_gamma   90.00
#
_symmetry.space_group_name_H-M   'P 1'
#
loop_
_entity.id
_entity.type
_entity.pdbx_description
1 polymer ?
#
loop_
_entity_poly.entity_id
_entity_poly.type
_entity_poly.pdbx_seq_one_letter_code
_entity_poly.pdbx_strand_id
1 'polypeptide(L)'
;MSQLANAIRFLSADAVQKANSGHPGAPMGMAEMAEVLWTKFLHHNPANPKFYNRDRFILSNGHASMLLYSLLHLTGYNLSIEDLKNFRQLHSKTPGHPEYGYTDGVETTTGPLGQGIANAVGMALAEKILAAEFNKDGLNIVDHYTYVFMGDGCLMEGVSHEACSLAGTLGLGKLIVLYDDNNISIDGKVDGWFTENIPQRFESYGWHVVPNVNGHDTAAIQTAIEAARAETGKPSIICCKTLIGKGSANKEGSHKTHGAPLGADEIEATRKHLGWAYPAFEIPQEIYDAWSAKEQGAKLEAEWNELFAQYQAKYPAEAAEFVRRMNKKLPDNFDAYVQAALKEVCAKAETIATRKASQNSIEILAKELPELVGGSADLTPSNLTDWSGSVSVTRDKGGNYIHYGVREFGMGAIMNGLALHGGVKPFGATFLMFSEYERNALRMAALMKINPVFVFTHDSIGLGEDGPTHQPVEQTATLRLIPNMDVWRPCDTAESLVAWAEAVKAEDHPSCLIFSRQNLKFQARNEQQLNDIKRGGYVISEAQGNAQAVIIATGSEVELALEAQKALAAQNIAVRVVSMPSTNVFDRQDAAYQATVLPEGLPRIAVEAGHADGWYKYVGLNGAVVGINRFGESAPAELLFKEFGFTMENVVDTVKSVL
;
A
#
# COMPACT_ATOMS: atom_id res chain seq x y z
N MET A 1 -31.09 -24.67 -6.11
CA MET A 1 -29.77 -24.04 -6.02
C MET A 1 -28.90 -24.60 -7.13
N SER A 2 -28.07 -23.75 -7.73
CA SER A 2 -27.16 -24.16 -8.82
C SER A 2 -26.11 -25.15 -8.31
N GLN A 3 -25.80 -26.17 -9.10
CA GLN A 3 -24.72 -27.11 -8.81
C GLN A 3 -23.34 -26.42 -8.91
N LEU A 4 -23.22 -25.37 -9.71
CA LEU A 4 -22.01 -24.56 -9.79
C LEU A 4 -21.75 -23.81 -8.49
N ALA A 5 -22.77 -23.17 -7.91
CA ALA A 5 -22.67 -22.52 -6.60
C ALA A 5 -22.41 -23.55 -5.47
N ASN A 6 -22.99 -24.76 -5.56
CA ASN A 6 -22.76 -25.81 -4.58
C ASN A 6 -21.29 -26.30 -4.58
N ALA A 7 -20.62 -26.31 -5.71
CA ALA A 7 -19.18 -26.61 -5.75
C ALA A 7 -18.35 -25.64 -4.87
N ILE A 8 -18.65 -24.34 -4.93
CA ILE A 8 -18.02 -23.34 -4.05
C ILE A 8 -18.32 -23.62 -2.59
N ARG A 9 -19.59 -23.90 -2.25
CA ARG A 9 -20.03 -24.18 -0.88
C ARG A 9 -19.27 -25.34 -0.27
N PHE A 10 -19.20 -26.47 -1.01
CA PHE A 10 -18.57 -27.67 -0.47
C PHE A 10 -17.05 -27.59 -0.45
N LEU A 11 -16.40 -27.03 -1.48
CA LEU A 11 -14.94 -26.79 -1.42
C LEU A 11 -14.58 -25.91 -0.21
N SER A 12 -15.37 -24.87 0.06
CA SER A 12 -15.14 -23.98 1.18
C SER A 12 -15.38 -24.65 2.52
N ALA A 13 -16.51 -25.33 2.67
CA ALA A 13 -16.87 -26.02 3.92
C ALA A 13 -15.89 -27.17 4.24
N ASP A 14 -15.53 -27.97 3.23
CA ASP A 14 -14.60 -29.11 3.38
C ASP A 14 -13.17 -28.63 3.75
N ALA A 15 -12.68 -27.57 3.10
CA ALA A 15 -11.36 -27.03 3.40
C ALA A 15 -11.29 -26.43 4.82
N VAL A 16 -12.31 -25.66 5.22
CA VAL A 16 -12.42 -25.10 6.59
C VAL A 16 -12.54 -26.23 7.62
N GLN A 17 -13.33 -27.27 7.34
CA GLN A 17 -13.48 -28.42 8.22
C GLN A 17 -12.17 -29.19 8.37
N LYS A 18 -11.45 -29.44 7.26
CA LYS A 18 -10.17 -30.14 7.29
C LYS A 18 -9.11 -29.36 8.05
N ALA A 19 -9.04 -28.06 7.86
CA ALA A 19 -8.13 -27.17 8.58
C ALA A 19 -8.53 -26.97 10.05
N ASN A 20 -9.72 -27.35 10.43
CA ASN A 20 -10.37 -27.05 11.72
C ASN A 20 -10.28 -25.55 12.08
N SER A 21 -10.26 -24.69 11.07
CA SER A 21 -10.11 -23.24 11.20
C SER A 21 -10.55 -22.54 9.92
N GLY A 22 -11.30 -21.45 10.03
CA GLY A 22 -11.69 -20.62 8.89
C GLY A 22 -13.14 -20.15 8.95
N HIS A 23 -13.60 -19.58 7.85
CA HIS A 23 -14.88 -18.88 7.75
C HIS A 23 -15.72 -19.46 6.59
N PRO A 24 -16.59 -20.44 6.82
CA PRO A 24 -17.33 -21.08 5.74
C PRO A 24 -18.60 -20.30 5.35
N GLY A 25 -19.15 -19.47 6.25
CA GLY A 25 -20.48 -18.89 6.09
C GLY A 25 -20.59 -17.89 4.95
N ALA A 26 -19.66 -16.94 4.84
CA ALA A 26 -19.65 -15.94 3.78
C ALA A 26 -19.41 -16.58 2.39
N PRO A 27 -18.45 -17.51 2.18
CA PRO A 27 -18.34 -18.26 0.93
C PRO A 27 -19.63 -18.95 0.50
N MET A 28 -20.34 -19.56 1.44
CA MET A 28 -21.62 -20.23 1.17
C MET A 28 -22.73 -19.24 0.80
N GLY A 29 -22.75 -18.08 1.46
CA GLY A 29 -23.74 -17.02 1.23
C GLY A 29 -23.58 -16.30 -0.10
N MET A 30 -22.33 -16.09 -0.55
CA MET A 30 -22.01 -15.37 -1.78
C MET A 30 -21.86 -16.26 -3.02
N ALA A 31 -22.15 -17.55 -2.93
CA ALA A 31 -21.85 -18.51 -3.98
C ALA A 31 -22.56 -18.20 -5.31
N GLU A 32 -23.84 -17.79 -5.30
CA GLU A 32 -24.57 -17.39 -6.52
C GLU A 32 -24.04 -16.07 -7.10
N MET A 33 -23.68 -15.11 -6.23
CA MET A 33 -23.07 -13.85 -6.67
C MET A 33 -21.76 -14.13 -7.42
N ALA A 34 -20.94 -15.03 -6.89
CA ALA A 34 -19.68 -15.44 -7.49
C ALA A 34 -19.89 -16.22 -8.78
N GLU A 35 -20.85 -17.14 -8.83
CA GLU A 35 -21.19 -17.87 -10.04
C GLU A 35 -21.52 -16.92 -11.19
N VAL A 36 -22.43 -15.97 -10.97
CA VAL A 36 -22.86 -15.04 -12.02
C VAL A 36 -21.71 -14.14 -12.47
N LEU A 37 -20.97 -13.55 -11.54
CA LEU A 37 -19.88 -12.65 -11.88
C LEU A 37 -18.77 -13.36 -12.67
N TRP A 38 -18.29 -14.50 -12.17
CA TRP A 38 -17.11 -15.18 -12.72
C TRP A 38 -17.40 -15.96 -14.02
N THR A 39 -18.64 -16.42 -14.22
CA THR A 39 -18.98 -17.16 -15.44
C THR A 39 -19.50 -16.28 -16.57
N LYS A 40 -20.01 -15.08 -16.27
CA LYS A 40 -20.70 -14.24 -17.28
C LYS A 40 -20.06 -12.88 -17.55
N PHE A 41 -19.34 -12.31 -16.58
CA PHE A 41 -18.90 -10.92 -16.65
C PHE A 41 -17.40 -10.71 -16.51
N LEU A 42 -16.73 -11.46 -15.63
CA LEU A 42 -15.33 -11.24 -15.30
C LEU A 42 -14.42 -11.64 -16.48
N HIS A 43 -13.70 -10.67 -17.02
CA HIS A 43 -12.71 -10.88 -18.08
C HIS A 43 -11.35 -11.19 -17.45
N HIS A 44 -10.94 -12.45 -17.51
CA HIS A 44 -9.66 -12.91 -16.95
C HIS A 44 -9.10 -14.08 -17.76
N ASN A 45 -7.79 -14.34 -17.65
CA ASN A 45 -7.16 -15.51 -18.26
C ASN A 45 -6.41 -16.31 -17.20
N PRO A 46 -6.91 -17.48 -16.79
CA PRO A 46 -6.23 -18.33 -15.80
C PRO A 46 -4.82 -18.75 -16.20
N ALA A 47 -4.53 -18.86 -17.51
CA ALA A 47 -3.19 -19.18 -18.02
C ALA A 47 -2.21 -18.00 -17.96
N ASN A 48 -2.73 -16.76 -17.92
CA ASN A 48 -1.95 -15.53 -17.72
C ASN A 48 -2.60 -14.61 -16.69
N PRO A 49 -2.40 -14.88 -15.39
CA PRO A 49 -2.96 -14.06 -14.30
C PRO A 49 -2.54 -12.60 -14.32
N LYS A 50 -1.50 -12.26 -15.10
CA LYS A 50 -0.95 -10.90 -15.23
C LYS A 50 -1.33 -10.21 -16.54
N PHE A 51 -2.27 -10.76 -17.30
CA PHE A 51 -2.81 -10.12 -18.51
C PHE A 51 -3.18 -8.66 -18.23
N TYR A 52 -2.66 -7.72 -19.02
CA TYR A 52 -2.71 -6.29 -18.69
C TYR A 52 -4.13 -5.75 -18.57
N ASN A 53 -5.01 -6.10 -19.52
CA ASN A 53 -6.39 -5.62 -19.57
C ASN A 53 -7.42 -6.56 -18.94
N ARG A 54 -6.99 -7.42 -17.99
CA ARG A 54 -7.91 -8.24 -17.20
C ARG A 54 -8.74 -7.37 -16.26
N ASP A 55 -9.96 -7.78 -15.98
CA ASP A 55 -10.70 -7.24 -14.83
C ASP A 55 -10.01 -7.61 -13.53
N ARG A 56 -10.16 -6.78 -12.50
CA ARG A 56 -9.65 -7.04 -11.15
C ARG A 56 -10.80 -7.47 -10.26
N PHE A 57 -10.61 -8.58 -9.57
CA PHE A 57 -11.55 -9.04 -8.54
C PHE A 57 -10.93 -8.92 -7.16
N ILE A 58 -11.60 -8.21 -6.26
CA ILE A 58 -11.17 -7.98 -4.88
C ILE A 58 -12.19 -8.55 -3.91
N LEU A 59 -11.74 -9.46 -3.06
CA LEU A 59 -12.49 -9.96 -1.92
C LEU A 59 -12.14 -9.11 -0.70
N SER A 60 -12.90 -8.01 -0.47
CA SER A 60 -12.64 -7.07 0.63
C SER A 60 -12.92 -7.69 2.00
N ASN A 61 -13.91 -8.58 2.10
CA ASN A 61 -14.12 -9.44 3.27
C ASN A 61 -13.20 -10.66 3.21
N GLY A 62 -11.88 -10.43 3.37
CA GLY A 62 -10.83 -11.42 3.15
C GLY A 62 -10.92 -12.68 4.02
N HIS A 63 -11.68 -12.66 5.13
CA HIS A 63 -11.98 -13.85 5.90
C HIS A 63 -12.74 -14.91 5.09
N ALA A 64 -13.49 -14.51 4.05
CA ALA A 64 -14.13 -15.42 3.10
C ALA A 64 -13.16 -16.03 2.07
N SER A 65 -11.86 -16.12 2.38
CA SER A 65 -10.78 -16.53 1.49
C SER A 65 -11.05 -17.78 0.68
N MET A 66 -11.71 -18.78 1.25
CA MET A 66 -12.06 -20.01 0.54
C MET A 66 -13.03 -19.79 -0.63
N LEU A 67 -13.83 -18.72 -0.64
CA LEU A 67 -14.57 -18.32 -1.84
C LEU A 67 -13.61 -18.08 -3.01
N LEU A 68 -12.63 -17.20 -2.80
CA LEU A 68 -11.67 -16.85 -3.84
C LEU A 68 -10.82 -18.04 -4.26
N TYR A 69 -10.33 -18.83 -3.33
CA TYR A 69 -9.55 -20.03 -3.66
C TYR A 69 -10.36 -21.08 -4.44
N SER A 70 -11.63 -21.29 -4.07
CA SER A 70 -12.52 -22.16 -4.83
C SER A 70 -12.73 -21.67 -6.25
N LEU A 71 -12.94 -20.36 -6.44
CA LEU A 71 -13.10 -19.73 -7.75
C LEU A 71 -11.84 -19.87 -8.60
N LEU A 72 -10.67 -19.57 -8.05
CA LEU A 72 -9.40 -19.71 -8.75
C LEU A 72 -9.14 -21.16 -9.19
N HIS A 73 -9.42 -22.12 -8.29
CA HIS A 73 -9.32 -23.54 -8.61
C HIS A 73 -10.28 -23.96 -9.73
N LEU A 74 -11.56 -23.66 -9.59
CA LEU A 74 -12.60 -24.08 -10.52
C LEU A 74 -12.44 -23.47 -11.92
N THR A 75 -12.01 -22.21 -11.99
CA THR A 75 -11.82 -21.50 -13.27
C THR A 75 -10.52 -21.86 -13.99
N GLY A 76 -9.60 -22.57 -13.30
CA GLY A 76 -8.42 -23.19 -13.93
C GLY A 76 -7.11 -22.46 -13.74
N TYR A 77 -6.99 -21.60 -12.72
CA TYR A 77 -5.68 -21.08 -12.29
C TYR A 77 -4.78 -22.20 -11.74
N ASN A 78 -3.49 -21.90 -11.57
CA ASN A 78 -2.50 -22.83 -11.01
C ASN A 78 -2.71 -23.03 -9.50
N LEU A 79 -3.88 -23.52 -9.14
CA LEU A 79 -4.28 -23.84 -7.78
C LEU A 79 -4.99 -25.19 -7.76
N SER A 80 -4.32 -26.23 -7.28
CA SER A 80 -4.80 -27.60 -7.30
C SER A 80 -5.77 -27.91 -6.16
N ILE A 81 -6.49 -29.03 -6.26
CA ILE A 81 -7.33 -29.53 -5.16
C ILE A 81 -6.49 -29.85 -3.91
N GLU A 82 -5.25 -30.27 -4.08
CA GLU A 82 -4.33 -30.52 -2.96
C GLU A 82 -3.91 -29.19 -2.28
N ASP A 83 -3.80 -28.10 -3.02
CA ASP A 83 -3.58 -26.78 -2.43
C ASP A 83 -4.79 -26.36 -1.58
N LEU A 84 -6.04 -26.63 -2.01
CA LEU A 84 -7.24 -26.38 -1.22
C LEU A 84 -7.30 -27.26 0.04
N LYS A 85 -6.90 -28.53 -0.06
CA LYS A 85 -6.79 -29.43 1.09
C LYS A 85 -5.77 -28.97 2.13
N ASN A 86 -4.77 -28.16 1.70
CA ASN A 86 -3.75 -27.58 2.55
C ASN A 86 -4.08 -26.14 3.01
N PHE A 87 -5.37 -25.77 3.01
CA PHE A 87 -5.81 -24.48 3.51
C PHE A 87 -5.29 -24.20 4.92
N ARG A 88 -4.71 -23.02 5.13
CA ARG A 88 -4.12 -22.56 6.41
C ARG A 88 -2.94 -23.42 6.92
N GLN A 89 -2.28 -24.19 6.07
CA GLN A 89 -1.08 -24.92 6.46
C GLN A 89 0.19 -24.12 6.16
N LEU A 90 1.26 -24.43 6.90
CA LEU A 90 2.54 -23.73 6.72
C LEU A 90 3.04 -23.86 5.27
N HIS A 91 3.42 -22.75 4.67
CA HIS A 91 3.89 -22.62 3.29
C HIS A 91 2.87 -23.03 2.21
N SER A 92 1.60 -23.13 2.54
CA SER A 92 0.57 -23.44 1.55
C SER A 92 0.29 -22.22 0.64
N LYS A 93 -0.20 -22.50 -0.59
CA LYS A 93 -0.70 -21.47 -1.51
C LYS A 93 -2.04 -20.87 -1.09
N THR A 94 -2.66 -21.40 -0.04
CA THR A 94 -3.98 -21.00 0.46
C THR A 94 -3.90 -20.52 1.91
N PRO A 95 -3.25 -19.36 2.16
CA PRO A 95 -3.19 -18.78 3.50
C PRO A 95 -4.57 -18.43 4.02
N GLY A 96 -4.69 -18.17 5.32
CA GLY A 96 -5.97 -17.94 6.01
C GLY A 96 -6.80 -16.78 5.47
N HIS A 97 -6.15 -15.77 4.93
CA HIS A 97 -6.71 -14.64 4.19
C HIS A 97 -5.94 -14.52 2.86
N PRO A 98 -6.53 -13.98 1.78
CA PRO A 98 -5.84 -13.85 0.50
C PRO A 98 -4.56 -13.01 0.64
N GLU A 99 -3.45 -13.51 0.12
CA GLU A 99 -2.17 -12.79 0.14
C GLU A 99 -1.63 -12.63 -1.28
N TYR A 100 -1.39 -11.37 -1.65
CA TYR A 100 -0.77 -11.02 -2.93
C TYR A 100 0.62 -11.65 -3.07
N GLY A 101 0.86 -12.28 -4.20
CA GLY A 101 2.14 -12.95 -4.49
C GLY A 101 2.24 -14.41 -4.02
N TYR A 102 1.29 -14.90 -3.20
CA TYR A 102 1.23 -16.33 -2.79
C TYR A 102 0.39 -17.19 -3.75
N THR A 103 -0.72 -16.64 -4.23
CA THR A 103 -1.67 -17.36 -5.08
C THR A 103 -1.88 -16.59 -6.37
N ASP A 104 -1.68 -17.23 -7.52
CA ASP A 104 -1.97 -16.63 -8.82
C ASP A 104 -3.45 -16.24 -8.91
N GLY A 105 -3.71 -15.01 -9.35
CA GLY A 105 -5.07 -14.45 -9.45
C GLY A 105 -5.54 -13.69 -8.21
N VAL A 106 -4.79 -13.67 -7.11
CA VAL A 106 -5.03 -12.79 -5.97
C VAL A 106 -4.49 -11.40 -6.25
N GLU A 107 -5.37 -10.40 -6.37
CA GLU A 107 -5.00 -9.04 -6.77
C GLU A 107 -4.51 -8.17 -5.61
N THR A 108 -4.90 -8.47 -4.38
CA THR A 108 -4.47 -7.76 -3.17
C THR A 108 -4.57 -8.63 -1.94
N THR A 109 -3.76 -8.33 -0.92
CA THR A 109 -3.87 -8.94 0.40
C THR A 109 -5.00 -8.27 1.17
N THR A 110 -5.97 -9.07 1.62
CA THR A 110 -7.09 -8.62 2.46
C THR A 110 -7.12 -9.40 3.77
N GLY A 111 -7.99 -8.98 4.69
CA GLY A 111 -8.06 -9.49 6.06
C GLY A 111 -8.34 -8.35 7.03
N PRO A 112 -7.53 -7.26 7.04
CA PRO A 112 -7.95 -6.00 7.65
C PRO A 112 -9.12 -5.41 6.86
N LEU A 113 -10.33 -5.43 7.45
CA LEU A 113 -11.57 -5.02 6.79
C LEU A 113 -11.51 -3.55 6.32
N GLY A 114 -12.18 -3.24 5.22
CA GLY A 114 -12.24 -1.90 4.63
C GLY A 114 -11.06 -1.54 3.73
N GLN A 115 -9.90 -2.19 3.85
CA GLN A 115 -8.76 -1.88 2.98
C GLN A 115 -8.93 -2.46 1.57
N GLY A 116 -9.59 -3.61 1.40
CA GLY A 116 -9.82 -4.20 0.08
C GLY A 116 -10.63 -3.28 -0.84
N ILE A 117 -11.73 -2.70 -0.34
CA ILE A 117 -12.51 -1.73 -1.13
C ILE A 117 -11.68 -0.46 -1.43
N ALA A 118 -10.85 0.00 -0.51
CA ALA A 118 -9.98 1.15 -0.75
C ALA A 118 -8.89 0.84 -1.80
N ASN A 119 -8.31 -0.38 -1.76
CA ASN A 119 -7.40 -0.82 -2.84
C ASN A 119 -8.13 -0.89 -4.20
N ALA A 120 -9.37 -1.36 -4.21
CA ALA A 120 -10.18 -1.41 -5.43
C ALA A 120 -10.44 -0.01 -6.02
N VAL A 121 -10.68 0.99 -5.16
CA VAL A 121 -10.76 2.40 -5.59
C VAL A 121 -9.46 2.83 -6.27
N GLY A 122 -8.31 2.46 -5.71
CA GLY A 122 -6.99 2.72 -6.31
C GLY A 122 -6.81 2.03 -7.67
N MET A 123 -7.26 0.77 -7.81
CA MET A 123 -7.18 0.05 -9.10
C MET A 123 -8.08 0.67 -10.16
N ALA A 124 -9.33 1.03 -9.82
CA ALA A 124 -10.24 1.70 -10.74
C ALA A 124 -9.74 3.11 -11.12
N LEU A 125 -9.07 3.79 -10.20
CA LEU A 125 -8.44 5.08 -10.46
C LEU A 125 -7.23 4.96 -11.39
N ALA A 126 -6.41 3.89 -11.24
CA ALA A 126 -5.30 3.60 -12.15
C ALA A 126 -5.81 3.33 -13.56
N GLU A 127 -6.88 2.55 -13.71
CA GLU A 127 -7.52 2.33 -15.01
C GLU A 127 -7.94 3.66 -15.65
N LYS A 128 -8.63 4.52 -14.91
CA LYS A 128 -9.07 5.83 -15.39
C LYS A 128 -7.90 6.72 -15.87
N ILE A 129 -6.81 6.77 -15.09
CA ILE A 129 -5.61 7.55 -15.42
C ILE A 129 -4.96 7.02 -16.69
N LEU A 130 -4.72 5.71 -16.76
CA LEU A 130 -4.07 5.07 -17.89
C LEU A 130 -4.94 5.10 -19.16
N ALA A 131 -6.25 4.90 -19.04
CA ALA A 131 -7.18 5.01 -20.14
C ALA A 131 -7.19 6.43 -20.75
N ALA A 132 -7.19 7.46 -19.92
CA ALA A 132 -7.13 8.84 -20.35
C ALA A 132 -5.82 9.19 -21.09
N GLU A 133 -4.72 8.54 -20.74
CA GLU A 133 -3.41 8.77 -21.35
C GLU A 133 -3.20 7.94 -22.62
N PHE A 134 -3.52 6.64 -22.56
CA PHE A 134 -3.13 5.69 -23.61
C PHE A 134 -4.22 5.35 -24.62
N ASN A 135 -5.50 5.45 -24.28
CA ASN A 135 -6.56 5.16 -25.25
C ASN A 135 -6.65 6.27 -26.30
N LYS A 136 -6.54 5.91 -27.58
CA LYS A 136 -6.50 6.85 -28.72
C LYS A 136 -7.27 6.32 -29.91
N ASP A 137 -8.04 7.19 -30.58
CA ASP A 137 -8.69 6.93 -31.86
C ASP A 137 -9.52 5.62 -31.88
N GLY A 138 -10.21 5.30 -30.79
CA GLY A 138 -11.02 4.08 -30.66
C GLY A 138 -10.21 2.81 -30.37
N LEU A 139 -8.89 2.90 -30.26
CA LEU A 139 -8.02 1.81 -29.81
C LEU A 139 -7.89 1.87 -28.28
N ASN A 140 -8.84 1.25 -27.59
CA ASN A 140 -8.93 1.27 -26.13
C ASN A 140 -8.14 0.10 -25.54
N ILE A 141 -6.83 0.30 -25.36
CA ILE A 141 -5.94 -0.74 -24.81
C ILE A 141 -6.06 -0.88 -23.28
N VAL A 142 -6.67 0.10 -22.61
CA VAL A 142 -7.00 0.09 -21.18
C VAL A 142 -8.52 0.22 -21.04
N ASP A 143 -9.18 -0.91 -20.81
CA ASP A 143 -10.64 -0.98 -20.73
C ASP A 143 -11.08 -2.20 -19.91
N HIS A 144 -11.00 -2.08 -18.58
CA HIS A 144 -11.33 -3.17 -17.67
C HIS A 144 -12.03 -2.66 -16.42
N TYR A 145 -12.79 -3.53 -15.80
CA TYR A 145 -13.53 -3.26 -14.56
C TYR A 145 -12.76 -3.70 -13.33
N THR A 146 -13.11 -3.09 -12.20
CA THR A 146 -12.73 -3.54 -10.87
C THR A 146 -13.98 -3.97 -10.13
N TYR A 147 -14.08 -5.26 -9.81
CA TYR A 147 -15.20 -5.85 -9.08
C TYR A 147 -14.80 -6.13 -7.63
N VAL A 148 -15.70 -5.87 -6.70
CA VAL A 148 -15.45 -6.04 -5.27
C VAL A 148 -16.59 -6.82 -4.62
N PHE A 149 -16.24 -7.82 -3.81
CA PHE A 149 -17.17 -8.37 -2.82
C PHE A 149 -16.81 -7.83 -1.44
N MET A 150 -17.80 -7.36 -0.71
CA MET A 150 -17.63 -6.88 0.67
C MET A 150 -18.87 -7.14 1.50
N GLY A 151 -18.70 -7.21 2.82
CA GLY A 151 -19.79 -7.41 3.78
C GLY A 151 -19.93 -6.23 4.76
N ASP A 152 -20.83 -6.39 5.74
CA ASP A 152 -21.16 -5.37 6.74
C ASP A 152 -19.92 -4.82 7.46
N GLY A 153 -19.02 -5.71 7.90
CA GLY A 153 -17.80 -5.30 8.60
C GLY A 153 -16.88 -4.40 7.77
N CYS A 154 -16.84 -4.58 6.44
CA CYS A 154 -16.07 -3.67 5.58
C CYS A 154 -16.67 -2.26 5.58
N LEU A 155 -18.00 -2.14 5.65
CA LEU A 155 -18.70 -0.86 5.66
C LEU A 155 -18.67 -0.15 7.02
N MET A 156 -18.46 -0.90 8.10
CA MET A 156 -18.28 -0.33 9.44
C MET A 156 -16.92 0.38 9.59
N GLU A 157 -15.91 -0.05 8.84
CA GLU A 157 -14.57 0.57 8.88
C GLU A 157 -14.57 1.97 8.29
N GLY A 158 -13.98 2.95 9.01
CA GLY A 158 -13.90 4.34 8.58
C GLY A 158 -13.21 4.54 7.24
N VAL A 159 -12.19 3.73 6.92
CA VAL A 159 -11.46 3.80 5.65
C VAL A 159 -12.36 3.54 4.44
N SER A 160 -13.42 2.74 4.58
CA SER A 160 -14.40 2.53 3.50
C SER A 160 -15.18 3.81 3.19
N HIS A 161 -15.53 4.59 4.21
CA HIS A 161 -16.14 5.91 4.03
C HIS A 161 -15.21 6.85 3.26
N GLU A 162 -13.94 6.95 3.67
CA GLU A 162 -12.94 7.80 3.01
C GLU A 162 -12.78 7.46 1.54
N ALA A 163 -12.57 6.17 1.23
CA ALA A 163 -12.34 5.70 -0.14
C ALA A 163 -13.58 5.79 -1.02
N CYS A 164 -14.75 5.33 -0.53
CA CYS A 164 -16.00 5.33 -1.32
C CYS A 164 -16.51 6.74 -1.60
N SER A 165 -16.38 7.66 -0.64
CA SER A 165 -16.72 9.08 -0.85
C SER A 165 -15.85 9.68 -1.97
N LEU A 166 -14.54 9.42 -1.97
CA LEU A 166 -13.64 9.91 -3.02
C LEU A 166 -13.95 9.27 -4.39
N ALA A 167 -14.24 7.96 -4.42
CA ALA A 167 -14.60 7.24 -5.64
C ALA A 167 -15.84 7.84 -6.32
N GLY A 168 -16.87 8.20 -5.54
CA GLY A 168 -18.06 8.89 -6.04
C GLY A 168 -17.74 10.28 -6.58
N THR A 169 -16.90 11.05 -5.88
CA THR A 169 -16.41 12.36 -6.33
C THR A 169 -15.69 12.27 -7.67
N LEU A 170 -14.81 11.29 -7.83
CA LEU A 170 -14.02 11.08 -9.05
C LEU A 170 -14.79 10.37 -10.18
N GLY A 171 -16.02 9.91 -9.93
CA GLY A 171 -16.86 9.26 -10.93
C GLY A 171 -16.23 7.99 -11.52
N LEU A 172 -15.75 7.06 -10.67
CA LEU A 172 -15.06 5.84 -11.12
C LEU A 172 -16.04 4.80 -11.67
N GLY A 173 -16.57 5.02 -12.88
CA GLY A 173 -17.66 4.24 -13.49
C GLY A 173 -17.34 2.76 -13.73
N LYS A 174 -16.07 2.35 -13.70
CA LYS A 174 -15.65 0.95 -13.84
C LYS A 174 -15.42 0.23 -12.50
N LEU A 175 -15.77 0.85 -11.37
CA LEU A 175 -15.78 0.23 -10.06
C LEU A 175 -17.20 -0.29 -9.76
N ILE A 176 -17.34 -1.60 -9.61
CA ILE A 176 -18.61 -2.27 -9.31
C ILE A 176 -18.46 -3.11 -8.05
N VAL A 177 -19.27 -2.79 -7.06
CA VAL A 177 -19.26 -3.45 -5.74
C VAL A 177 -20.53 -4.29 -5.60
N LEU A 178 -20.37 -5.55 -5.20
CA LEU A 178 -21.45 -6.40 -4.74
C LEU A 178 -21.34 -6.51 -3.22
N TYR A 179 -22.32 -5.96 -2.54
CA TYR A 179 -22.40 -5.95 -1.08
C TYR A 179 -23.21 -7.14 -0.58
N ASP A 180 -22.54 -8.00 0.19
CA ASP A 180 -23.14 -9.15 0.92
C ASP A 180 -23.86 -8.64 2.16
N ASP A 181 -25.12 -8.29 1.96
CA ASP A 181 -26.02 -7.75 2.99
C ASP A 181 -26.74 -8.89 3.70
N ASN A 182 -26.02 -9.55 4.61
CA ASN A 182 -26.51 -10.73 5.34
C ASN A 182 -26.90 -10.44 6.79
N ASN A 183 -26.67 -9.23 7.29
CA ASN A 183 -27.01 -8.77 8.63
C ASN A 183 -26.32 -9.55 9.77
N ILE A 184 -25.17 -10.19 9.51
CA ILE A 184 -24.45 -11.01 10.50
C ILE A 184 -22.97 -10.62 10.55
N SER A 185 -22.48 -10.40 11.76
CA SER A 185 -21.06 -10.35 12.07
C SER A 185 -20.67 -11.51 13.01
N ILE A 186 -19.41 -11.54 13.45
CA ILE A 186 -18.94 -12.57 14.39
C ILE A 186 -19.67 -12.51 15.74
N ASP A 187 -20.07 -11.31 16.17
CA ASP A 187 -20.82 -11.09 17.42
C ASP A 187 -22.32 -11.46 17.32
N GLY A 188 -22.83 -11.67 16.10
CA GLY A 188 -24.23 -11.99 15.86
C GLY A 188 -24.93 -11.07 14.86
N LYS A 189 -26.24 -10.85 15.07
CA LYS A 189 -27.02 -9.92 14.24
C LYS A 189 -26.57 -8.48 14.48
N VAL A 190 -26.31 -7.75 13.41
CA VAL A 190 -25.77 -6.38 13.47
C VAL A 190 -26.80 -5.31 13.87
N ASP A 191 -28.07 -5.64 14.00
CA ASP A 191 -29.17 -4.70 14.32
C ASP A 191 -28.92 -3.83 15.56
N GLY A 192 -28.04 -4.27 16.47
CA GLY A 192 -27.70 -3.54 17.70
C GLY A 192 -26.58 -2.50 17.55
N TRP A 193 -25.80 -2.54 16.45
CA TRP A 193 -24.63 -1.67 16.28
C TRP A 193 -24.36 -1.23 14.84
N PHE A 194 -25.15 -1.69 13.86
CA PHE A 194 -25.05 -1.26 12.47
C PHE A 194 -26.45 -1.18 11.85
N THR A 195 -27.02 0.02 11.87
CA THR A 195 -28.41 0.30 11.47
C THR A 195 -28.51 1.33 10.34
N GLU A 196 -27.40 1.58 9.66
CA GLU A 196 -27.30 2.54 8.57
C GLU A 196 -28.14 2.09 7.35
N ASN A 197 -28.71 3.07 6.65
CA ASN A 197 -29.30 2.85 5.34
C ASN A 197 -28.18 2.88 4.28
N ILE A 198 -27.61 1.74 3.94
CA ILE A 198 -26.48 1.65 3.01
C ILE A 198 -26.82 2.19 1.61
N PRO A 199 -27.97 1.90 0.98
CA PRO A 199 -28.37 2.55 -0.25
C PRO A 199 -28.29 4.07 -0.19
N GLN A 200 -28.88 4.72 0.79
CA GLN A 200 -28.88 6.17 0.93
C GLN A 200 -27.46 6.72 1.23
N ARG A 201 -26.66 5.99 2.00
CA ARG A 201 -25.25 6.34 2.25
C ARG A 201 -24.48 6.44 0.94
N PHE A 202 -24.59 5.44 0.06
CA PHE A 202 -23.89 5.44 -1.21
C PHE A 202 -24.48 6.43 -2.23
N GLU A 203 -25.80 6.64 -2.23
CA GLU A 203 -26.42 7.72 -3.01
C GLU A 203 -25.83 9.08 -2.61
N SER A 204 -25.61 9.33 -1.31
CA SER A 204 -25.00 10.57 -0.82
C SER A 204 -23.54 10.75 -1.24
N TYR A 205 -22.82 9.64 -1.49
CA TYR A 205 -21.48 9.68 -2.08
C TYR A 205 -21.49 9.94 -3.60
N GLY A 206 -22.65 9.95 -4.24
CA GLY A 206 -22.79 10.10 -5.69
C GLY A 206 -22.59 8.80 -6.48
N TRP A 207 -22.78 7.66 -5.85
CA TRP A 207 -22.76 6.35 -6.50
C TRP A 207 -24.10 6.02 -7.19
N HIS A 208 -24.04 5.14 -8.18
CA HIS A 208 -25.19 4.40 -8.67
C HIS A 208 -25.48 3.23 -7.74
N VAL A 209 -26.73 3.09 -7.32
CA VAL A 209 -27.14 2.09 -6.33
C VAL A 209 -28.22 1.17 -6.91
N VAL A 210 -27.99 -0.14 -6.86
CA VAL A 210 -29.00 -1.16 -7.16
C VAL A 210 -29.41 -1.84 -5.85
N PRO A 211 -30.51 -1.39 -5.20
CA PRO A 211 -30.88 -1.85 -3.88
C PRO A 211 -31.68 -3.17 -3.93
N ASN A 212 -31.71 -3.89 -2.81
CA ASN A 212 -32.61 -5.02 -2.53
C ASN A 212 -32.55 -6.16 -3.57
N VAL A 213 -31.39 -6.46 -4.11
CA VAL A 213 -31.20 -7.60 -5.02
C VAL A 213 -31.24 -8.91 -4.23
N ASN A 214 -32.00 -9.89 -4.68
CA ASN A 214 -31.92 -11.23 -4.08
C ASN A 214 -30.58 -11.88 -4.46
N GLY A 215 -29.66 -11.96 -3.50
CA GLY A 215 -28.31 -12.49 -3.68
C GLY A 215 -28.25 -14.01 -3.93
N HIS A 216 -29.40 -14.70 -3.94
CA HIS A 216 -29.53 -16.12 -4.27
C HIS A 216 -30.30 -16.36 -5.59
N ASP A 217 -30.67 -15.31 -6.30
CA ASP A 217 -31.32 -15.37 -7.62
C ASP A 217 -30.33 -14.93 -8.70
N THR A 218 -29.81 -15.90 -9.44
CA THR A 218 -28.81 -15.65 -10.50
C THR A 218 -29.31 -14.71 -11.60
N ALA A 219 -30.61 -14.72 -11.91
CA ALA A 219 -31.18 -13.80 -12.91
C ALA A 219 -31.25 -12.36 -12.38
N ALA A 220 -31.65 -12.18 -11.11
CA ALA A 220 -31.66 -10.87 -10.46
C ALA A 220 -30.25 -10.27 -10.35
N ILE A 221 -29.26 -11.09 -9.98
CA ILE A 221 -27.85 -10.69 -9.88
C ILE A 221 -27.33 -10.28 -11.26
N GLN A 222 -27.60 -11.08 -12.30
CA GLN A 222 -27.19 -10.77 -13.67
C GLN A 222 -27.74 -9.40 -14.12
N THR A 223 -29.05 -9.19 -13.96
CA THR A 223 -29.70 -7.91 -14.32
C THR A 223 -29.08 -6.73 -13.57
N ALA A 224 -28.76 -6.93 -12.28
CA ALA A 224 -28.13 -5.89 -11.46
C ALA A 224 -26.70 -5.54 -11.95
N ILE A 225 -25.89 -6.54 -12.31
CA ILE A 225 -24.55 -6.30 -12.87
C ILE A 225 -24.65 -5.62 -14.24
N GLU A 226 -25.60 -6.02 -15.10
CA GLU A 226 -25.85 -5.36 -16.40
C GLU A 226 -26.22 -3.88 -16.20
N ALA A 227 -27.08 -3.57 -15.23
CA ALA A 227 -27.42 -2.18 -14.88
C ALA A 227 -26.20 -1.39 -14.37
N ALA A 228 -25.38 -2.01 -13.53
CA ALA A 228 -24.15 -1.40 -13.02
C ALA A 228 -23.13 -1.13 -14.15
N ARG A 229 -22.99 -2.02 -15.11
CA ARG A 229 -22.11 -1.84 -16.28
C ARG A 229 -22.62 -0.80 -17.28
N ALA A 230 -23.93 -0.59 -17.32
CA ALA A 230 -24.54 0.45 -18.16
C ALA A 230 -24.31 1.87 -17.61
N GLU A 231 -24.04 2.01 -16.31
CA GLU A 231 -23.69 3.27 -15.67
C GLU A 231 -22.17 3.52 -15.80
N THR A 232 -21.78 4.44 -16.64
CA THR A 232 -20.36 4.71 -16.93
C THR A 232 -19.78 5.93 -16.22
N GLY A 233 -20.63 6.77 -15.64
CA GLY A 233 -20.22 8.05 -15.01
C GLY A 233 -20.10 7.99 -13.49
N LYS A 234 -20.48 6.87 -12.88
CA LYS A 234 -20.49 6.68 -11.42
C LYS A 234 -20.05 5.28 -11.04
N PRO A 235 -19.34 5.10 -9.92
CA PRO A 235 -19.16 3.77 -9.36
C PRO A 235 -20.52 3.20 -8.94
N SER A 236 -20.65 1.86 -8.98
CA SER A 236 -21.91 1.18 -8.67
C SER A 236 -21.79 0.28 -7.46
N ILE A 237 -22.83 0.27 -6.62
CA ILE A 237 -23.02 -0.71 -5.56
C ILE A 237 -24.32 -1.47 -5.77
N ILE A 238 -24.23 -2.81 -5.71
CA ILE A 238 -25.35 -3.74 -5.78
C ILE A 238 -25.56 -4.32 -4.38
N CYS A 239 -26.64 -3.97 -3.72
CA CYS A 239 -26.95 -4.45 -2.37
C CYS A 239 -27.65 -5.80 -2.45
N CYS A 240 -26.89 -6.89 -2.28
CA CYS A 240 -27.37 -8.26 -2.40
C CYS A 240 -27.83 -8.79 -1.04
N LYS A 241 -29.12 -8.97 -0.86
CA LYS A 241 -29.67 -9.65 0.33
C LYS A 241 -29.32 -11.14 0.28
N THR A 242 -28.55 -11.59 1.27
CA THR A 242 -28.06 -12.96 1.34
C THR A 242 -28.33 -13.59 2.72
N LEU A 243 -28.05 -14.86 2.82
CA LEU A 243 -28.04 -15.61 4.09
C LEU A 243 -26.66 -16.21 4.30
N ILE A 244 -26.00 -15.84 5.37
CA ILE A 244 -24.72 -16.44 5.75
C ILE A 244 -24.89 -17.96 5.94
N GLY A 245 -23.92 -18.76 5.46
CA GLY A 245 -24.03 -20.22 5.55
C GLY A 245 -25.16 -20.79 4.71
N LYS A 246 -25.53 -20.14 3.60
CA LYS A 246 -26.62 -20.56 2.71
C LYS A 246 -26.53 -22.02 2.30
N GLY A 247 -27.62 -22.76 2.52
CA GLY A 247 -27.73 -24.18 2.23
C GLY A 247 -27.32 -25.07 3.39
N SER A 248 -26.74 -24.56 4.49
CA SER A 248 -26.51 -25.34 5.71
C SER A 248 -27.81 -25.84 6.28
N ALA A 249 -27.89 -27.14 6.57
CA ALA A 249 -29.15 -27.81 6.92
C ALA A 249 -29.78 -27.25 8.22
N ASN A 250 -28.95 -26.89 9.21
CA ASN A 250 -29.40 -26.46 10.53
C ASN A 250 -28.80 -25.13 11.01
N LYS A 251 -27.85 -24.56 10.25
CA LYS A 251 -27.08 -23.36 10.67
C LYS A 251 -27.21 -22.17 9.71
N GLU A 252 -28.02 -22.29 8.64
CA GLU A 252 -28.26 -21.20 7.68
C GLU A 252 -28.74 -19.94 8.40
N GLY A 253 -28.18 -18.78 8.04
CA GLY A 253 -28.48 -17.48 8.64
C GLY A 253 -27.95 -17.27 10.06
N SER A 254 -27.16 -18.19 10.57
CA SER A 254 -26.60 -18.11 11.93
C SER A 254 -25.16 -17.63 11.96
N HIS A 255 -24.80 -16.77 12.93
CA HIS A 255 -23.44 -16.38 13.22
C HIS A 255 -22.51 -17.56 13.50
N LYS A 256 -23.07 -18.74 13.88
CA LYS A 256 -22.29 -19.98 14.09
C LYS A 256 -21.59 -20.48 12.83
N THR A 257 -21.98 -19.99 11.64
CA THR A 257 -21.30 -20.29 10.37
C THR A 257 -20.22 -19.26 10.02
N HIS A 258 -20.15 -18.15 10.76
CA HIS A 258 -19.25 -17.03 10.41
C HIS A 258 -17.78 -17.44 10.48
N GLY A 259 -17.27 -17.82 11.64
CA GLY A 259 -15.84 -17.97 11.91
C GLY A 259 -15.40 -19.31 12.50
N ALA A 260 -16.18 -20.36 12.29
CA ALA A 260 -15.87 -21.70 12.79
C ALA A 260 -16.27 -22.78 11.78
N PRO A 261 -15.61 -23.95 11.79
CA PRO A 261 -16.04 -25.12 11.01
C PRO A 261 -17.51 -25.48 11.29
N LEU A 262 -18.21 -25.94 10.25
CA LEU A 262 -19.62 -26.35 10.41
C LEU A 262 -19.79 -27.58 11.32
N GLY A 263 -18.78 -28.46 11.33
CA GLY A 263 -18.82 -29.79 11.92
C GLY A 263 -19.18 -30.86 10.88
N ALA A 264 -18.61 -32.06 11.05
CA ALA A 264 -18.76 -33.15 10.08
C ALA A 264 -20.22 -33.54 9.87
N ASP A 265 -21.00 -33.64 10.95
CA ASP A 265 -22.43 -34.00 10.89
C ASP A 265 -23.25 -32.95 10.14
N GLU A 266 -22.95 -31.67 10.34
CA GLU A 266 -23.62 -30.57 9.65
C GLU A 266 -23.28 -30.55 8.15
N ILE A 267 -22.03 -30.82 7.78
CA ILE A 267 -21.62 -30.90 6.37
C ILE A 267 -22.32 -32.07 5.69
N GLU A 268 -22.41 -33.23 6.33
CA GLU A 268 -23.12 -34.38 5.80
C GLU A 268 -24.62 -34.12 5.64
N ALA A 269 -25.25 -33.49 6.65
CA ALA A 269 -26.65 -33.04 6.56
C ALA A 269 -26.85 -32.03 5.43
N THR A 270 -25.90 -31.12 5.24
CA THR A 270 -25.90 -30.11 4.15
C THR A 270 -25.77 -30.76 2.78
N ARG A 271 -24.91 -31.78 2.61
CA ARG A 271 -24.83 -32.57 1.36
C ARG A 271 -26.19 -33.18 0.99
N LYS A 272 -26.85 -33.82 1.94
CA LYS A 272 -28.20 -34.41 1.76
C LYS A 272 -29.24 -33.34 1.43
N HIS A 273 -29.21 -32.22 2.14
CA HIS A 273 -30.14 -31.10 1.95
C HIS A 273 -30.06 -30.50 0.55
N LEU A 274 -28.82 -30.31 0.03
CA LEU A 274 -28.55 -29.73 -1.28
C LEU A 274 -28.51 -30.75 -2.43
N GLY A 275 -28.66 -32.02 -2.15
CA GLY A 275 -28.57 -33.10 -3.14
C GLY A 275 -27.17 -33.22 -3.76
N TRP A 276 -26.12 -32.95 -2.99
CA TRP A 276 -24.73 -33.06 -3.41
C TRP A 276 -24.19 -34.44 -3.07
N ALA A 277 -24.09 -35.31 -4.05
CA ALA A 277 -23.76 -36.71 -3.84
C ALA A 277 -22.24 -37.01 -3.79
N TYR A 278 -21.39 -36.01 -3.98
CA TYR A 278 -19.96 -36.20 -4.10
C TYR A 278 -19.25 -36.11 -2.75
N PRO A 279 -18.24 -36.94 -2.49
CA PRO A 279 -17.37 -36.84 -1.32
C PRO A 279 -16.66 -35.50 -1.19
N ALA A 280 -16.02 -35.30 -0.03
CA ALA A 280 -15.21 -34.09 0.21
C ALA A 280 -14.08 -33.95 -0.83
N PHE A 281 -13.95 -32.75 -1.38
CA PHE A 281 -12.96 -32.38 -2.41
C PHE A 281 -13.11 -33.11 -3.76
N GLU A 282 -14.22 -33.79 -4.00
CA GLU A 282 -14.53 -34.39 -5.29
C GLU A 282 -15.53 -33.51 -6.05
N ILE A 283 -15.12 -33.01 -7.21
CA ILE A 283 -15.93 -32.19 -8.11
C ILE A 283 -16.07 -32.94 -9.44
N PRO A 284 -17.29 -33.17 -9.93
CA PRO A 284 -17.49 -33.84 -11.20
C PRO A 284 -16.97 -33.02 -12.39
N GLN A 285 -16.57 -33.71 -13.46
CA GLN A 285 -15.93 -33.08 -14.62
C GLN A 285 -16.83 -32.04 -15.31
N GLU A 286 -18.14 -32.32 -15.38
CA GLU A 286 -19.11 -31.39 -15.97
C GLU A 286 -19.19 -30.05 -15.23
N ILE A 287 -18.88 -30.03 -13.92
CA ILE A 287 -18.82 -28.78 -13.14
C ILE A 287 -17.50 -28.05 -13.43
N TYR A 288 -16.37 -28.76 -13.52
CA TYR A 288 -15.12 -28.15 -13.96
C TYR A 288 -15.23 -27.57 -15.36
N ASP A 289 -15.88 -28.29 -16.30
CA ASP A 289 -16.05 -27.81 -17.67
C ASP A 289 -16.90 -26.54 -17.71
N ALA A 290 -17.96 -26.46 -16.89
CA ALA A 290 -18.81 -25.29 -16.79
C ALA A 290 -18.16 -24.07 -16.11
N TRP A 291 -17.22 -24.30 -15.19
CA TRP A 291 -16.46 -23.25 -14.53
C TRP A 291 -15.23 -22.80 -15.30
N SER A 292 -14.69 -23.63 -16.19
CA SER A 292 -13.42 -23.39 -16.87
C SER A 292 -13.43 -22.08 -17.66
N ALA A 293 -12.54 -21.16 -17.30
CA ALA A 293 -12.34 -19.90 -18.01
C ALA A 293 -11.17 -19.95 -19.01
N LYS A 294 -10.52 -21.12 -19.21
CA LYS A 294 -9.27 -21.25 -19.98
C LYS A 294 -9.45 -20.83 -21.44
N GLU A 295 -10.45 -21.37 -22.13
CA GLU A 295 -10.68 -21.06 -23.55
C GLU A 295 -11.12 -19.62 -23.75
N GLN A 296 -12.07 -19.17 -22.93
CA GLN A 296 -12.57 -17.79 -23.01
C GLN A 296 -11.47 -16.79 -22.65
N GLY A 297 -10.67 -17.07 -21.62
CA GLY A 297 -9.56 -16.21 -21.21
C GLY A 297 -8.47 -16.10 -22.27
N ALA A 298 -8.11 -17.23 -22.92
CA ALA A 298 -7.15 -17.23 -24.02
C ALA A 298 -7.68 -16.42 -25.22
N LYS A 299 -8.97 -16.52 -25.53
CA LYS A 299 -9.63 -15.73 -26.60
C LYS A 299 -9.61 -14.23 -26.28
N LEU A 300 -10.01 -13.84 -25.08
CA LEU A 300 -10.00 -12.43 -24.65
C LEU A 300 -8.60 -11.81 -24.73
N GLU A 301 -7.58 -12.54 -24.30
CA GLU A 301 -6.19 -12.07 -24.40
C GLU A 301 -5.72 -11.99 -25.85
N ALA A 302 -6.08 -12.95 -26.71
CA ALA A 302 -5.75 -12.91 -28.14
C ALA A 302 -6.39 -11.71 -28.83
N GLU A 303 -7.67 -11.43 -28.58
CA GLU A 303 -8.39 -10.24 -29.10
C GLU A 303 -7.72 -8.93 -28.64
N TRP A 304 -7.30 -8.86 -27.36
CA TRP A 304 -6.56 -7.71 -26.86
C TRP A 304 -5.17 -7.58 -27.51
N ASN A 305 -4.46 -8.69 -27.72
CA ASN A 305 -3.15 -8.69 -28.38
C ASN A 305 -3.25 -8.19 -29.83
N GLU A 306 -4.32 -8.54 -30.55
CA GLU A 306 -4.60 -8.01 -31.90
C GLU A 306 -4.87 -6.48 -31.87
N LEU A 307 -5.67 -6.02 -30.90
CA LEU A 307 -5.91 -4.59 -30.67
C LEU A 307 -4.60 -3.87 -30.34
N PHE A 308 -3.79 -4.44 -29.44
CA PHE A 308 -2.51 -3.85 -29.05
C PHE A 308 -1.51 -3.80 -30.20
N ALA A 309 -1.49 -4.80 -31.09
CA ALA A 309 -0.65 -4.78 -32.29
C ALA A 309 -1.05 -3.64 -33.25
N GLN A 310 -2.35 -3.37 -33.43
CA GLN A 310 -2.84 -2.22 -34.18
C GLN A 310 -2.43 -0.89 -33.52
N TYR A 311 -2.55 -0.82 -32.20
CA TYR A 311 -2.12 0.34 -31.40
C TYR A 311 -0.61 0.58 -31.58
N GLN A 312 0.21 -0.46 -31.41
CA GLN A 312 1.65 -0.40 -31.56
C GLN A 312 2.10 0.04 -32.96
N ALA A 313 1.40 -0.42 -34.00
CA ALA A 313 1.69 0.00 -35.37
C ALA A 313 1.42 1.50 -35.59
N LYS A 314 0.42 2.06 -34.92
CA LYS A 314 0.01 3.47 -35.06
C LYS A 314 0.73 4.39 -34.05
N TYR A 315 0.99 3.91 -32.86
CA TYR A 315 1.55 4.65 -31.72
C TYR A 315 2.72 3.89 -31.06
N PRO A 316 3.84 3.68 -31.78
CA PRO A 316 4.92 2.81 -31.30
C PRO A 316 5.61 3.33 -30.03
N ALA A 317 5.72 4.64 -29.84
CA ALA A 317 6.34 5.23 -28.64
C ALA A 317 5.46 5.04 -27.41
N GLU A 318 4.17 5.32 -27.54
CA GLU A 318 3.19 5.14 -26.47
C GLU A 318 3.00 3.66 -26.10
N ALA A 319 3.04 2.76 -27.09
CA ALA A 319 2.98 1.32 -26.84
C ALA A 319 4.19 0.83 -26.04
N ALA A 320 5.40 1.29 -26.40
CA ALA A 320 6.63 0.97 -25.68
C ALA A 320 6.58 1.50 -24.25
N GLU A 321 6.12 2.73 -24.06
CA GLU A 321 5.95 3.37 -22.75
C GLU A 321 4.92 2.64 -21.89
N PHE A 322 3.78 2.27 -22.44
CA PHE A 322 2.77 1.47 -21.74
C PHE A 322 3.37 0.15 -21.23
N VAL A 323 4.05 -0.59 -22.10
CA VAL A 323 4.69 -1.87 -21.72
C VAL A 323 5.77 -1.67 -20.67
N ARG A 324 6.60 -0.62 -20.78
CA ARG A 324 7.62 -0.28 -19.80
C ARG A 324 6.99 -0.08 -18.41
N ARG A 325 5.94 0.75 -18.33
CA ARG A 325 5.25 1.06 -17.07
C ARG A 325 4.52 -0.14 -16.48
N MET A 326 3.80 -0.93 -17.31
CA MET A 326 3.10 -2.13 -16.83
C MET A 326 4.07 -3.20 -16.31
N ASN A 327 5.30 -3.24 -16.83
CA ASN A 327 6.37 -4.08 -16.33
C ASN A 327 7.19 -3.45 -15.18
N LYS A 328 6.76 -2.28 -14.67
CA LYS A 328 7.41 -1.54 -13.57
C LYS A 328 8.88 -1.21 -13.82
N LYS A 329 9.30 -1.11 -15.09
CA LYS A 329 10.68 -0.78 -15.46
C LYS A 329 10.89 0.74 -15.48
N LEU A 330 12.03 1.17 -14.96
CA LEU A 330 12.49 2.55 -15.12
C LEU A 330 13.08 2.77 -16.52
N PRO A 331 13.18 4.04 -16.98
CA PRO A 331 13.93 4.37 -18.20
C PRO A 331 15.40 3.92 -18.09
N ASP A 332 15.98 3.45 -19.20
CA ASP A 332 17.36 2.90 -19.22
C ASP A 332 18.42 3.93 -18.79
N ASN A 333 18.16 5.21 -18.99
CA ASN A 333 19.06 6.31 -18.63
C ASN A 333 18.83 6.85 -17.20
N PHE A 334 17.90 6.28 -16.42
CA PHE A 334 17.44 6.85 -15.15
C PHE A 334 18.58 7.12 -14.15
N ASP A 335 19.49 6.18 -13.96
CA ASP A 335 20.63 6.37 -13.04
C ASP A 335 21.57 7.49 -13.49
N ALA A 336 21.86 7.58 -14.78
CA ALA A 336 22.70 8.66 -15.33
C ALA A 336 22.01 10.02 -15.19
N TYR A 337 20.70 10.07 -15.39
CA TYR A 337 19.89 11.28 -15.20
C TYR A 337 19.94 11.76 -13.74
N VAL A 338 19.70 10.87 -12.78
CA VAL A 338 19.77 11.19 -11.35
C VAL A 338 21.17 11.67 -10.95
N GLN A 339 22.24 11.04 -11.46
CA GLN A 339 23.62 11.47 -11.18
C GLN A 339 23.92 12.87 -11.73
N ALA A 340 23.41 13.19 -12.91
CA ALA A 340 23.54 14.54 -13.48
C ALA A 340 22.79 15.58 -12.63
N ALA A 341 21.55 15.28 -12.25
CA ALA A 341 20.74 16.13 -11.39
C ALA A 341 21.39 16.33 -10.00
N LEU A 342 21.98 15.29 -9.42
CA LEU A 342 22.67 15.37 -8.13
C LEU A 342 23.87 16.34 -8.20
N LYS A 343 24.62 16.33 -9.28
CA LYS A 343 25.72 17.31 -9.49
C LYS A 343 25.19 18.73 -9.53
N GLU A 344 24.06 18.98 -10.20
CA GLU A 344 23.43 20.30 -10.23
C GLU A 344 22.94 20.75 -8.86
N VAL A 345 22.30 19.86 -8.10
CA VAL A 345 21.85 20.11 -6.73
C VAL A 345 23.02 20.47 -5.83
N CYS A 346 24.11 19.72 -5.91
CA CYS A 346 25.34 20.00 -5.16
C CYS A 346 25.99 21.33 -5.56
N ALA A 347 25.98 21.70 -6.83
CA ALA A 347 26.53 22.97 -7.31
C ALA A 347 25.73 24.18 -6.81
N LYS A 348 24.39 24.04 -6.64
CA LYS A 348 23.54 25.09 -6.06
C LYS A 348 23.72 25.23 -4.55
N ALA A 349 23.98 24.14 -3.83
CA ALA A 349 24.22 24.09 -2.40
C ALA A 349 23.19 24.90 -1.57
N GLU A 350 21.90 24.72 -1.86
CA GLU A 350 20.82 25.53 -1.30
C GLU A 350 20.55 25.22 0.18
N THR A 351 20.35 26.27 0.95
CA THR A 351 19.86 26.19 2.34
C THR A 351 18.33 26.33 2.33
N ILE A 352 17.63 25.21 2.30
CA ILE A 352 16.16 25.15 2.24
C ILE A 352 15.62 24.02 3.13
N ALA A 353 14.35 24.09 3.45
CA ALA A 353 13.67 22.99 4.13
C ALA A 353 13.72 21.71 3.27
N THR A 354 13.91 20.55 3.91
CA THR A 354 13.96 19.30 3.12
C THR A 354 12.61 18.96 2.46
N ARG A 355 11.46 19.44 2.98
CA ARG A 355 10.17 19.38 2.24
C ARG A 355 10.22 20.14 0.91
N LYS A 356 10.95 21.27 0.85
CA LYS A 356 11.16 22.01 -0.40
C LYS A 356 12.17 21.30 -1.30
N ALA A 357 13.21 20.70 -0.72
CA ALA A 357 14.12 19.82 -1.45
C ALA A 357 13.39 18.60 -2.04
N SER A 358 12.40 18.05 -1.31
CA SER A 358 11.50 17.01 -1.81
C SER A 358 10.69 17.49 -3.03
N GLN A 359 10.08 18.67 -2.97
CA GLN A 359 9.36 19.24 -4.13
C GLN A 359 10.29 19.40 -5.34
N ASN A 360 11.50 19.91 -5.12
CA ASN A 360 12.50 20.05 -6.18
C ASN A 360 12.91 18.69 -6.76
N SER A 361 12.98 17.65 -5.92
CA SER A 361 13.26 16.27 -6.35
C SER A 361 12.10 15.69 -7.18
N ILE A 362 10.85 15.94 -6.79
CA ILE A 362 9.66 15.57 -7.57
C ILE A 362 9.70 16.27 -8.94
N GLU A 363 9.98 17.57 -9.00
CA GLU A 363 10.11 18.34 -10.25
C GLU A 363 11.18 17.76 -11.18
N ILE A 364 12.30 17.28 -10.62
CA ILE A 364 13.37 16.62 -11.37
C ILE A 364 12.89 15.27 -11.89
N LEU A 365 12.40 14.41 -11.02
CA LEU A 365 12.06 13.03 -11.35
C LEU A 365 10.85 12.92 -12.29
N ALA A 366 9.85 13.78 -12.15
CA ALA A 366 8.65 13.78 -12.98
C ALA A 366 8.93 14.06 -14.47
N LYS A 367 10.09 14.63 -14.82
CA LYS A 367 10.50 14.82 -16.22
C LYS A 367 10.88 13.50 -16.92
N GLU A 368 11.43 12.56 -16.17
CA GLU A 368 11.82 11.23 -16.67
C GLU A 368 10.79 10.15 -16.34
N LEU A 369 9.93 10.38 -15.34
CA LEU A 369 8.95 9.43 -14.83
C LEU A 369 7.52 10.00 -14.96
N PRO A 370 6.95 10.04 -16.16
CA PRO A 370 5.57 10.51 -16.35
C PRO A 370 4.53 9.64 -15.64
N GLU A 371 4.89 8.43 -15.20
CA GLU A 371 4.08 7.55 -14.37
C GLU A 371 3.97 7.96 -12.91
N LEU A 372 4.69 9.00 -12.45
CA LEU A 372 4.51 9.53 -11.10
C LEU A 372 3.10 10.10 -10.95
N VAL A 373 2.36 9.57 -9.97
CA VAL A 373 1.03 10.07 -9.59
C VAL A 373 1.09 10.50 -8.14
N GLY A 374 1.04 11.81 -7.93
CA GLY A 374 1.19 12.44 -6.62
C GLY A 374 -0.12 12.81 -5.95
N GLY A 375 -0.03 13.18 -4.69
CA GLY A 375 -1.15 13.72 -3.94
C GLY A 375 -0.81 14.06 -2.51
N SER A 376 -1.80 14.63 -1.82
CA SER A 376 -1.69 14.99 -0.40
C SER A 376 -3.05 14.87 0.27
N ALA A 377 -3.06 14.54 1.56
CA ALA A 377 -4.25 14.52 2.40
C ALA A 377 -4.61 15.95 2.87
N ASP A 378 -5.06 16.79 1.92
CA ASP A 378 -5.45 18.19 2.10
C ASP A 378 -4.32 19.12 2.59
N LEU A 379 -3.07 18.76 2.37
CA LEU A 379 -1.89 19.48 2.85
C LEU A 379 -0.91 19.86 1.72
N THR A 380 -1.36 19.95 0.47
CA THR A 380 -0.49 20.25 -0.68
C THR A 380 0.40 21.48 -0.46
N PRO A 381 -0.07 22.64 -0.01
CA PRO A 381 0.78 23.82 0.20
C PRO A 381 1.79 23.67 1.34
N SER A 382 1.50 22.79 2.30
CA SER A 382 2.37 22.53 3.46
C SER A 382 3.37 21.42 3.20
N ASN A 383 2.94 20.35 2.52
CA ASN A 383 3.79 19.21 2.17
C ASN A 383 4.67 19.48 0.95
N LEU A 384 4.28 20.45 0.10
CA LEU A 384 4.98 20.80 -1.14
C LEU A 384 5.11 19.58 -2.07
N THR A 385 3.97 19.02 -2.46
CA THR A 385 3.91 17.78 -3.26
C THR A 385 3.51 17.98 -4.72
N ASP A 386 3.04 19.16 -5.07
CA ASP A 386 2.78 19.56 -6.45
C ASP A 386 4.08 19.99 -7.16
N TRP A 387 4.08 19.91 -8.47
CA TRP A 387 5.16 20.34 -9.34
C TRP A 387 4.60 21.04 -10.57
N SER A 388 5.46 21.64 -11.41
CA SER A 388 5.03 22.44 -12.56
C SER A 388 4.21 21.66 -13.59
N GLY A 389 4.37 20.33 -13.65
CA GLY A 389 3.63 19.42 -14.52
C GLY A 389 2.41 18.77 -13.86
N SER A 390 2.03 19.18 -12.65
CA SER A 390 0.86 18.60 -11.96
C SER A 390 -0.45 18.92 -12.66
N VAL A 391 -1.23 17.88 -12.94
CA VAL A 391 -2.58 17.99 -13.51
C VAL A 391 -3.54 17.22 -12.60
N SER A 392 -4.49 17.95 -12.00
CA SER A 392 -5.47 17.35 -11.08
C SER A 392 -6.34 16.29 -11.78
N VAL A 393 -6.45 15.13 -11.16
CA VAL A 393 -7.45 14.12 -11.53
C VAL A 393 -8.82 14.59 -11.06
N THR A 394 -9.79 14.61 -11.97
CA THR A 394 -11.17 15.01 -11.67
C THR A 394 -12.17 14.00 -12.22
N ARG A 395 -13.47 14.24 -11.99
CA ARG A 395 -14.52 13.38 -12.58
C ARG A 395 -14.39 13.24 -14.10
N ASP A 396 -14.08 14.32 -14.80
CA ASP A 396 -14.12 14.38 -16.27
C ASP A 396 -12.73 14.31 -16.92
N LYS A 397 -11.66 14.26 -16.10
CA LYS A 397 -10.30 14.39 -16.60
C LYS A 397 -9.34 13.45 -15.88
N GLY A 398 -8.52 12.73 -16.65
CA GLY A 398 -7.33 12.10 -16.14
C GLY A 398 -6.28 13.14 -15.74
N GLY A 399 -5.23 12.68 -15.08
CA GLY A 399 -4.14 13.53 -14.62
C GLY A 399 -3.12 12.73 -13.82
N ASN A 400 -2.26 13.45 -13.11
CA ASN A 400 -1.18 12.85 -12.33
C ASN A 400 -1.12 13.38 -10.88
N TYR A 401 -2.13 14.14 -10.45
CA TYR A 401 -2.22 14.66 -9.09
C TYR A 401 -3.61 14.44 -8.50
N ILE A 402 -3.65 13.80 -7.32
CA ILE A 402 -4.88 13.41 -6.64
C ILE A 402 -5.04 14.26 -5.38
N HIS A 403 -6.15 14.98 -5.28
CA HIS A 403 -6.58 15.66 -4.05
C HIS A 403 -7.34 14.67 -3.17
N TYR A 404 -6.66 14.03 -2.24
CA TYR A 404 -7.28 13.02 -1.37
C TYR A 404 -8.26 13.62 -0.35
N GLY A 405 -8.13 14.94 -0.02
CA GLY A 405 -8.81 15.55 1.10
C GLY A 405 -8.26 15.01 2.43
N VAL A 406 -8.91 15.32 3.55
CA VAL A 406 -8.49 14.85 4.89
C VAL A 406 -8.86 13.37 5.03
N ARG A 407 -8.05 12.51 4.43
CA ARG A 407 -8.27 11.04 4.33
C ARG A 407 -6.93 10.30 4.29
N GLU A 408 -6.16 10.35 5.35
CA GLU A 408 -4.81 9.77 5.40
C GLU A 408 -4.85 8.25 5.18
N PHE A 409 -5.73 7.55 5.87
CA PHE A 409 -5.87 6.09 5.72
C PHE A 409 -6.39 5.71 4.33
N GLY A 410 -7.42 6.41 3.86
CA GLY A 410 -7.94 6.24 2.49
C GLY A 410 -6.87 6.50 1.44
N MET A 411 -6.06 7.56 1.59
CA MET A 411 -4.93 7.88 0.72
C MET A 411 -3.96 6.70 0.64
N GLY A 412 -3.45 6.23 1.75
CA GLY A 412 -2.48 5.13 1.78
C GLY A 412 -3.03 3.84 1.18
N ALA A 413 -4.28 3.49 1.50
CA ALA A 413 -4.90 2.29 0.97
C ALA A 413 -5.23 2.41 -0.54
N ILE A 414 -5.64 3.59 -1.03
CA ILE A 414 -5.82 3.87 -2.47
C ILE A 414 -4.48 3.79 -3.20
N MET A 415 -3.41 4.35 -2.62
CA MET A 415 -2.05 4.24 -3.17
C MET A 415 -1.60 2.79 -3.29
N ASN A 416 -1.92 1.95 -2.32
CA ASN A 416 -1.66 0.51 -2.41
C ASN A 416 -2.36 -0.10 -3.62
N GLY A 417 -3.60 0.28 -3.88
CA GLY A 417 -4.36 -0.15 -5.06
C GLY A 417 -3.75 0.32 -6.39
N LEU A 418 -3.30 1.58 -6.45
CA LEU A 418 -2.57 2.13 -7.61
C LEU A 418 -1.28 1.32 -7.89
N ALA A 419 -0.49 1.05 -6.86
CA ALA A 419 0.77 0.29 -6.99
C ALA A 419 0.53 -1.17 -7.39
N LEU A 420 -0.52 -1.81 -6.88
CA LEU A 420 -0.92 -3.18 -7.23
C LEU A 420 -1.38 -3.28 -8.68
N HIS A 421 -2.15 -2.30 -9.16
CA HIS A 421 -2.60 -2.26 -10.54
C HIS A 421 -1.43 -2.22 -11.52
N GLY A 422 -0.42 -1.41 -11.22
CA GLY A 422 0.71 -1.15 -12.10
C GLY A 422 0.45 -0.03 -13.12
N GLY A 423 1.47 0.33 -13.88
CA GLY A 423 1.42 1.41 -14.88
C GLY A 423 1.56 2.82 -14.31
N VAL A 424 1.47 2.98 -13.00
CA VAL A 424 1.68 4.24 -12.26
C VAL A 424 2.57 4.00 -11.03
N LYS A 425 3.29 5.05 -10.61
CA LYS A 425 4.07 5.09 -9.36
C LYS A 425 3.44 6.10 -8.41
N PRO A 426 2.65 5.65 -7.43
CA PRO A 426 1.95 6.56 -6.54
C PRO A 426 2.87 7.09 -5.44
N PHE A 427 2.70 8.37 -5.11
CA PHE A 427 3.16 8.95 -3.86
C PHE A 427 2.06 9.80 -3.23
N GLY A 428 2.04 9.85 -1.91
CA GLY A 428 1.07 10.64 -1.17
C GLY A 428 1.67 11.18 0.11
N ALA A 429 1.17 12.34 0.54
CA ALA A 429 1.77 13.06 1.65
C ALA A 429 0.78 13.47 2.72
N THR A 430 1.28 13.49 3.95
CA THR A 430 0.68 14.13 5.10
C THR A 430 1.77 14.60 6.07
N PHE A 431 1.42 15.19 7.21
CA PHE A 431 2.38 15.42 8.29
C PHE A 431 2.79 14.10 8.94
N LEU A 432 4.02 14.01 9.40
CA LEU A 432 4.55 12.77 9.99
C LEU A 432 3.69 12.28 11.18
N MET A 433 3.17 13.19 12.00
CA MET A 433 2.29 12.81 13.11
C MET A 433 1.05 12.06 12.61
N PHE A 434 0.50 12.43 11.46
CA PHE A 434 -0.71 11.82 10.90
C PHE A 434 -0.45 10.50 10.16
N SER A 435 0.79 10.03 10.11
CA SER A 435 1.10 8.64 9.75
C SER A 435 0.38 7.63 10.66
N GLU A 436 -0.01 8.04 11.88
CA GLU A 436 -0.78 7.21 12.80
C GLU A 436 -2.18 6.85 12.25
N TYR A 437 -2.84 7.80 11.55
CA TYR A 437 -4.10 7.49 10.85
C TYR A 437 -3.88 6.53 9.69
N GLU A 438 -2.74 6.61 9.00
CA GLU A 438 -2.41 5.83 7.80
C GLU A 438 -1.74 4.49 8.11
N ARG A 439 -1.35 4.26 9.37
CA ARG A 439 -0.45 3.20 9.84
C ARG A 439 -0.72 1.82 9.25
N ASN A 440 -1.97 1.39 9.20
CA ASN A 440 -2.29 0.05 8.72
C ASN A 440 -2.12 -0.08 7.19
N ALA A 441 -2.36 0.99 6.41
CA ALA A 441 -2.07 0.98 4.98
C ALA A 441 -0.56 0.88 4.70
N LEU A 442 0.28 1.58 5.47
CA LEU A 442 1.74 1.47 5.42
C LEU A 442 2.20 0.03 5.66
N ARG A 443 1.68 -0.58 6.73
CA ARG A 443 2.00 -1.97 7.07
C ARG A 443 1.56 -2.94 5.97
N MET A 444 0.39 -2.73 5.37
CA MET A 444 -0.10 -3.57 4.28
C MET A 444 0.74 -3.42 3.01
N ALA A 445 1.22 -2.22 2.69
CA ALA A 445 2.15 -2.02 1.57
C ALA A 445 3.44 -2.86 1.75
N ALA A 446 4.01 -2.83 2.95
CA ALA A 446 5.21 -3.60 3.30
C ALA A 446 4.96 -5.12 3.27
N LEU A 447 3.81 -5.57 3.77
CA LEU A 447 3.41 -6.98 3.75
C LEU A 447 3.22 -7.50 2.32
N MET A 448 2.59 -6.70 1.45
CA MET A 448 2.36 -7.04 0.04
C MET A 448 3.61 -6.89 -0.83
N LYS A 449 4.69 -6.33 -0.29
CA LYS A 449 5.93 -6.04 -1.05
C LYS A 449 5.66 -5.19 -2.29
N ILE A 450 4.90 -4.12 -2.10
CA ILE A 450 4.60 -3.12 -3.13
C ILE A 450 5.31 -1.81 -2.82
N ASN A 451 5.42 -0.92 -3.78
CA ASN A 451 6.33 0.21 -3.75
C ASN A 451 5.68 1.61 -3.86
N PRO A 452 4.59 1.92 -3.14
CA PRO A 452 4.17 3.31 -2.99
C PRO A 452 5.20 4.11 -2.19
N VAL A 453 5.29 5.42 -2.45
CA VAL A 453 6.16 6.33 -1.71
C VAL A 453 5.30 7.18 -0.78
N PHE A 454 5.51 7.03 0.52
CA PHE A 454 4.82 7.80 1.56
C PHE A 454 5.70 8.98 1.95
N VAL A 455 5.19 10.19 1.77
CA VAL A 455 5.90 11.44 2.04
C VAL A 455 5.37 12.06 3.33
N PHE A 456 6.24 12.22 4.31
CA PHE A 456 5.89 12.81 5.61
C PHE A 456 6.70 14.07 5.85
N THR A 457 6.01 15.19 6.07
CA THR A 457 6.67 16.45 6.40
C THR A 457 6.44 16.84 7.85
N HIS A 458 7.11 17.92 8.31
CA HIS A 458 7.01 18.35 9.70
C HIS A 458 7.53 17.27 10.66
N ASP A 459 8.78 16.92 10.43
CA ASP A 459 9.46 15.70 10.90
C ASP A 459 9.73 15.64 12.42
N SER A 460 9.63 16.76 13.15
CA SER A 460 10.03 16.85 14.55
C SER A 460 9.41 18.04 15.28
N ILE A 461 9.85 18.30 16.50
CA ILE A 461 9.56 19.55 17.24
C ILE A 461 9.93 20.80 16.45
N GLY A 462 10.76 20.67 15.41
CA GLY A 462 11.13 21.76 14.51
C GLY A 462 9.97 22.34 13.68
N LEU A 463 8.79 21.71 13.72
CA LEU A 463 7.60 22.33 13.13
C LEU A 463 7.11 23.57 13.93
N GLY A 464 7.38 23.62 15.25
CA GLY A 464 7.20 24.83 16.06
C GLY A 464 5.86 24.92 16.75
N GLU A 465 5.16 26.03 16.56
CA GLU A 465 4.08 26.54 17.39
C GLU A 465 2.81 25.69 17.42
N ASP A 466 2.56 24.82 16.44
CA ASP A 466 1.39 23.92 16.39
C ASP A 466 1.36 22.95 17.58
N GLY A 467 2.52 22.70 18.18
CA GLY A 467 2.63 22.02 19.46
C GLY A 467 2.48 20.50 19.39
N PRO A 468 2.27 19.85 20.57
CA PRO A 468 2.38 18.41 20.74
C PRO A 468 1.38 17.58 19.91
N THR A 469 0.27 18.13 19.49
CA THR A 469 -0.71 17.42 18.63
C THR A 469 -0.19 17.20 17.21
N HIS A 470 0.81 17.95 16.78
CA HIS A 470 1.39 17.93 15.43
C HIS A 470 2.87 17.53 15.43
N GLN A 471 3.54 17.60 16.58
CA GLN A 471 4.97 17.25 16.74
C GLN A 471 5.14 15.75 16.92
N PRO A 472 5.77 15.05 15.94
CA PRO A 472 6.08 13.63 16.10
C PRO A 472 7.21 13.44 17.11
N VAL A 473 7.16 12.33 17.84
CA VAL A 473 8.20 11.86 18.76
C VAL A 473 8.59 10.43 18.41
N GLU A 474 7.64 9.49 18.52
CA GLU A 474 7.84 8.07 18.31
C GLU A 474 7.63 7.62 16.85
N GLN A 475 7.06 8.44 15.99
CA GLN A 475 6.62 8.03 14.67
C GLN A 475 7.77 7.52 13.79
N THR A 476 8.90 8.24 13.72
CA THR A 476 10.06 7.79 12.96
C THR A 476 10.59 6.45 13.45
N ALA A 477 10.74 6.29 14.77
CA ALA A 477 11.21 5.04 15.37
C ALA A 477 10.25 3.87 15.09
N THR A 478 8.95 4.09 15.22
CA THR A 478 7.95 3.03 15.01
C THR A 478 7.77 2.69 13.53
N LEU A 479 7.97 3.63 12.60
CA LEU A 479 8.00 3.33 11.16
C LEU A 479 9.19 2.44 10.80
N ARG A 480 10.36 2.68 11.39
CA ARG A 480 11.56 1.84 11.22
C ARG A 480 11.37 0.39 11.70
N LEU A 481 10.40 0.14 12.59
CA LEU A 481 10.07 -1.21 13.08
C LEU A 481 9.18 -2.02 12.12
N ILE A 482 8.57 -1.40 11.11
CA ILE A 482 7.75 -2.14 10.14
C ILE A 482 8.70 -3.01 9.28
N PRO A 483 8.54 -4.35 9.27
CA PRO A 483 9.34 -5.18 8.38
C PRO A 483 9.16 -4.77 6.92
N ASN A 484 10.24 -4.85 6.13
CA ASN A 484 10.22 -4.56 4.71
C ASN A 484 9.78 -3.12 4.35
N MET A 485 10.10 -2.16 5.21
CA MET A 485 9.85 -0.72 5.02
C MET A 485 11.18 0.01 5.01
N ASP A 486 11.42 0.87 4.01
CA ASP A 486 12.53 1.81 4.03
C ASP A 486 12.08 3.15 4.58
N VAL A 487 12.82 3.67 5.55
CA VAL A 487 12.54 4.97 6.17
C VAL A 487 13.75 5.87 5.96
N TRP A 488 13.55 6.99 5.25
CA TRP A 488 14.57 7.97 4.94
C TRP A 488 14.27 9.30 5.63
N ARG A 489 15.25 9.86 6.32
CA ARG A 489 15.20 11.19 6.94
C ARG A 489 16.42 12.02 6.50
N PRO A 490 16.35 12.67 5.33
CA PRO A 490 17.48 13.40 4.73
C PRO A 490 17.83 14.67 5.50
N CYS A 491 19.13 15.03 5.48
CA CYS A 491 19.64 16.24 6.12
C CYS A 491 19.72 17.46 5.22
N ASP A 492 19.61 17.30 3.89
CA ASP A 492 19.72 18.39 2.93
C ASP A 492 19.19 18.02 1.53
N THR A 493 19.44 18.90 0.54
CA THR A 493 18.98 18.73 -0.84
C THR A 493 19.56 17.50 -1.53
N ALA A 494 20.84 17.17 -1.27
CA ALA A 494 21.50 16.02 -1.90
C ALA A 494 20.93 14.70 -1.37
N GLU A 495 20.83 14.53 -0.05
CA GLU A 495 20.22 13.34 0.53
C GLU A 495 18.74 13.21 0.15
N SER A 496 18.00 14.33 0.03
CA SER A 496 16.61 14.33 -0.39
C SER A 496 16.43 13.77 -1.81
N LEU A 497 17.26 14.18 -2.77
CA LEU A 497 17.19 13.67 -4.14
C LEU A 497 17.56 12.17 -4.19
N VAL A 498 18.58 11.75 -3.46
CA VAL A 498 18.97 10.33 -3.40
C VAL A 498 17.88 9.49 -2.75
N ALA A 499 17.29 9.94 -1.64
CA ALA A 499 16.18 9.25 -0.98
C ALA A 499 14.98 9.06 -1.92
N TRP A 500 14.60 10.07 -2.68
CA TRP A 500 13.55 9.97 -3.71
C TRP A 500 13.94 9.00 -4.84
N ALA A 501 15.18 9.07 -5.32
CA ALA A 501 15.64 8.17 -6.38
C ALA A 501 15.62 6.70 -5.94
N GLU A 502 16.08 6.41 -4.73
CA GLU A 502 16.05 5.05 -4.18
C GLU A 502 14.60 4.58 -3.92
N ALA A 503 13.72 5.47 -3.44
CA ALA A 503 12.30 5.15 -3.25
C ALA A 503 11.58 4.77 -4.56
N VAL A 504 11.84 5.49 -5.66
CA VAL A 504 11.21 5.16 -6.95
C VAL A 504 11.85 3.95 -7.63
N LYS A 505 13.09 3.59 -7.28
CA LYS A 505 13.77 2.36 -7.72
C LYS A 505 13.28 1.12 -7.00
N ALA A 506 12.78 1.26 -5.78
CA ALA A 506 12.29 0.13 -5.00
C ALA A 506 11.21 -0.64 -5.78
N GLU A 507 11.33 -1.96 -5.86
CA GLU A 507 10.40 -2.82 -6.60
C GLU A 507 9.48 -3.61 -5.65
N ASP A 508 10.01 -4.04 -4.50
CA ASP A 508 9.42 -5.01 -3.59
C ASP A 508 9.21 -4.50 -2.16
N HIS A 509 9.29 -3.18 -1.95
CA HIS A 509 9.02 -2.57 -0.65
C HIS A 509 8.62 -1.10 -0.78
N PRO A 510 7.79 -0.59 0.14
CA PRO A 510 7.46 0.82 0.22
C PRO A 510 8.57 1.62 0.89
N SER A 511 8.53 2.94 0.66
CA SER A 511 9.43 3.89 1.30
C SER A 511 8.65 4.99 2.01
N CYS A 512 9.09 5.34 3.23
CA CYS A 512 8.67 6.53 3.96
C CYS A 512 9.78 7.58 3.86
N LEU A 513 9.49 8.74 3.27
CA LEU A 513 10.41 9.86 3.15
C LEU A 513 10.00 10.96 4.11
N ILE A 514 10.87 11.28 5.07
CA ILE A 514 10.57 12.18 6.19
C ILE A 514 11.35 13.49 6.02
N PHE A 515 10.64 14.61 5.97
CA PHE A 515 11.20 15.92 5.64
C PHE A 515 10.89 17.00 6.67
N SER A 516 11.85 17.91 6.87
CA SER A 516 11.74 19.04 7.79
C SER A 516 10.84 20.17 7.26
N ARG A 517 10.22 20.91 8.20
CA ARG A 517 9.59 22.21 7.92
C ARG A 517 10.61 23.36 7.87
N GLN A 518 11.60 23.33 8.77
CA GLN A 518 12.63 24.35 8.87
C GLN A 518 13.72 24.16 7.80
N ASN A 519 14.39 25.25 7.46
CA ASN A 519 15.51 25.22 6.52
C ASN A 519 16.73 24.52 7.13
N LEU A 520 17.40 23.71 6.30
CA LEU A 520 18.64 23.02 6.64
C LEU A 520 19.75 23.43 5.68
N LYS A 521 20.97 23.58 6.20
CA LYS A 521 22.13 23.93 5.39
C LYS A 521 22.61 22.74 4.58
N PHE A 522 22.98 23.00 3.35
CA PHE A 522 23.67 22.02 2.51
C PHE A 522 25.01 21.61 3.14
N GLN A 523 25.27 20.31 3.15
CA GLN A 523 26.51 19.73 3.65
C GLN A 523 27.37 19.30 2.47
N ALA A 524 28.59 19.87 2.35
CA ALA A 524 29.50 19.54 1.27
C ALA A 524 30.00 18.09 1.36
N ARG A 525 30.07 17.40 0.23
CA ARG A 525 30.50 16.00 0.12
C ARG A 525 31.44 15.82 -1.08
N ASN A 526 32.37 14.89 -0.97
CA ASN A 526 33.08 14.38 -2.11
C ASN A 526 32.25 13.35 -2.89
N GLU A 527 32.74 12.92 -4.05
CA GLU A 527 32.05 12.00 -4.95
C GLU A 527 31.75 10.63 -4.27
N GLN A 528 32.69 10.11 -3.48
CA GLN A 528 32.48 8.85 -2.75
C GLN A 528 31.36 8.98 -1.72
N GLN A 529 31.33 10.05 -0.96
CA GLN A 529 30.28 10.33 0.02
C GLN A 529 28.91 10.48 -0.64
N LEU A 530 28.83 11.15 -1.79
CA LEU A 530 27.59 11.25 -2.57
C LEU A 530 27.08 9.88 -3.03
N ASN A 531 28.00 9.00 -3.47
CA ASN A 531 27.67 7.64 -3.86
C ASN A 531 27.25 6.76 -2.67
N ASP A 532 27.76 7.06 -1.47
CA ASP A 532 27.45 6.27 -0.26
C ASP A 532 26.13 6.68 0.42
N ILE A 533 25.52 7.82 0.08
CA ILE A 533 24.20 8.21 0.61
C ILE A 533 23.19 7.08 0.42
N LYS A 534 23.14 6.45 -0.77
CA LYS A 534 22.22 5.35 -1.10
C LYS A 534 22.42 4.08 -0.24
N ARG A 535 23.50 4.00 0.51
CA ARG A 535 23.80 2.91 1.45
C ARG A 535 23.16 3.12 2.83
N GLY A 536 22.46 4.23 3.04
CA GLY A 536 21.66 4.54 4.22
C GLY A 536 22.41 5.09 5.41
N GLY A 537 23.74 4.98 5.42
CA GLY A 537 24.61 5.54 6.45
C GLY A 537 26.05 5.64 5.93
N TYR A 538 26.71 6.75 6.15
CA TYR A 538 28.06 7.00 5.65
C TYR A 538 28.79 8.03 6.50
N VAL A 539 30.14 8.04 6.43
CA VAL A 539 30.95 9.03 7.12
C VAL A 539 30.87 10.35 6.39
N ILE A 540 30.18 11.33 6.97
CA ILE A 540 30.08 12.68 6.39
C ILE A 540 31.30 13.54 6.75
N SER A 541 31.90 13.32 7.95
CA SER A 541 33.12 14.02 8.36
C SER A 541 34.01 13.13 9.21
N GLU A 542 35.25 12.96 8.77
CA GLU A 542 36.25 12.21 9.51
C GLU A 542 36.81 13.00 10.70
N ALA A 543 37.31 12.25 11.68
CA ALA A 543 38.04 12.80 12.80
C ALA A 543 39.37 13.41 12.35
N GLN A 544 39.81 14.50 12.99
CA GLN A 544 41.16 15.02 12.81
C GLN A 544 42.14 14.17 13.65
N GLY A 545 42.73 13.15 13.02
CA GLY A 545 43.56 12.15 13.68
C GLY A 545 42.78 10.87 14.03
N ASN A 546 43.24 10.12 15.05
CA ASN A 546 42.56 8.91 15.47
C ASN A 546 41.25 9.25 16.17
N ALA A 547 40.13 8.73 15.64
CA ALA A 547 38.84 8.95 16.26
C ALA A 547 38.77 8.38 17.66
N GLN A 548 38.25 9.15 18.61
CA GLN A 548 38.03 8.77 20.00
C GLN A 548 36.56 8.39 20.24
N ALA A 549 35.64 8.91 19.41
CA ALA A 549 34.21 8.58 19.44
C ALA A 549 33.57 8.76 18.05
N VAL A 550 32.33 8.28 17.90
CA VAL A 550 31.49 8.48 16.72
C VAL A 550 30.20 9.17 17.12
N ILE A 551 29.83 10.24 16.41
CA ILE A 551 28.51 10.86 16.48
C ILE A 551 27.69 10.37 15.27
N ILE A 552 26.55 9.75 15.50
CA ILE A 552 25.59 9.33 14.48
C ILE A 552 24.45 10.34 14.49
N ALA A 553 24.16 10.98 13.36
CA ALA A 553 23.06 11.92 13.26
C ALA A 553 22.21 11.66 12.00
N THR A 554 20.99 12.15 12.01
CA THR A 554 20.07 12.02 10.86
C THR A 554 19.24 13.29 10.72
N GLY A 555 18.78 13.58 9.49
CA GLY A 555 17.92 14.73 9.25
C GLY A 555 18.52 16.05 9.73
N SER A 556 17.70 16.86 10.37
CA SER A 556 18.08 18.20 10.86
C SER A 556 19.22 18.21 11.88
N GLU A 557 19.52 17.09 12.51
CA GLU A 557 20.56 17.01 13.57
C GLU A 557 21.97 16.77 13.01
N VAL A 558 22.14 16.52 11.72
CA VAL A 558 23.47 16.34 11.09
C VAL A 558 24.30 17.62 11.20
N GLU A 559 23.71 18.79 10.95
CA GLU A 559 24.39 20.07 11.12
C GLU A 559 24.88 20.26 12.55
N LEU A 560 24.02 20.00 13.54
CA LEU A 560 24.36 20.08 14.96
C LEU A 560 25.51 19.16 15.34
N ALA A 561 25.54 17.93 14.81
CA ALA A 561 26.64 16.99 15.03
C ALA A 561 27.96 17.49 14.45
N LEU A 562 27.96 18.12 13.28
CA LEU A 562 29.14 18.72 12.66
C LEU A 562 29.65 19.95 13.43
N GLU A 563 28.76 20.75 14.01
CA GLU A 563 29.12 21.86 14.91
C GLU A 563 29.76 21.34 16.19
N ALA A 564 29.19 20.31 16.81
CA ALA A 564 29.76 19.67 17.97
C ALA A 564 31.15 19.04 17.68
N GLN A 565 31.34 18.43 16.52
CA GLN A 565 32.66 17.92 16.08
C GLN A 565 33.73 19.04 16.09
N LYS A 566 33.42 20.21 15.53
CA LYS A 566 34.33 21.35 15.50
C LYS A 566 34.67 21.84 16.92
N ALA A 567 33.67 21.92 17.79
CA ALA A 567 33.86 22.34 19.18
C ALA A 567 34.69 21.33 20.00
N LEU A 568 34.54 20.02 19.76
CA LEU A 568 35.34 18.95 20.34
C LEU A 568 36.80 18.98 19.83
N ALA A 569 36.99 19.17 18.53
CA ALA A 569 38.30 19.29 17.91
C ALA A 569 39.14 20.46 18.53
N ALA A 570 38.49 21.60 18.80
CA ALA A 570 39.11 22.72 19.52
C ALA A 570 39.57 22.35 20.97
N GLN A 571 39.06 21.25 21.52
CA GLN A 571 39.42 20.70 22.81
C GLN A 571 40.33 19.46 22.69
N ASN A 572 40.90 19.21 21.53
CA ASN A 572 41.70 18.03 21.19
C ASN A 572 40.97 16.68 21.36
N ILE A 573 39.67 16.68 21.17
CA ILE A 573 38.84 15.47 21.14
C ILE A 573 38.45 15.21 19.71
N ALA A 574 39.02 14.16 19.12
CA ALA A 574 38.81 13.81 17.71
C ALA A 574 37.60 12.89 17.57
N VAL A 575 36.56 13.32 16.90
CA VAL A 575 35.34 12.52 16.67
C VAL A 575 35.01 12.42 15.19
N ARG A 576 34.46 11.27 14.80
CA ARG A 576 33.90 11.05 13.47
C ARG A 576 32.41 11.42 13.51
N VAL A 577 31.88 11.98 12.43
CA VAL A 577 30.44 12.19 12.24
C VAL A 577 29.93 11.33 11.10
N VAL A 578 28.87 10.59 11.39
CA VAL A 578 28.13 9.73 10.44
C VAL A 578 26.77 10.34 10.19
N SER A 579 26.42 10.57 8.92
CA SER A 579 25.05 10.81 8.51
C SER A 579 24.36 9.46 8.27
N MET A 580 23.19 9.26 8.88
CA MET A 580 22.41 8.03 8.80
C MET A 580 21.01 8.32 8.27
N PRO A 581 20.87 8.69 6.98
CA PRO A 581 19.57 9.04 6.40
C PRO A 581 18.57 7.87 6.41
N SER A 582 19.03 6.60 6.43
CA SER A 582 18.16 5.44 6.51
C SER A 582 18.81 4.29 7.26
N THR A 583 18.34 4.03 8.47
CA THR A 583 18.81 2.89 9.27
C THR A 583 18.44 1.54 8.64
N ASN A 584 17.26 1.44 8.01
CA ASN A 584 16.80 0.21 7.36
C ASN A 584 17.70 -0.20 6.19
N VAL A 585 18.13 0.77 5.39
CA VAL A 585 19.04 0.54 4.26
C VAL A 585 20.46 0.24 4.75
N PHE A 586 20.94 0.96 5.77
CA PHE A 586 22.25 0.70 6.38
C PHE A 586 22.35 -0.70 6.98
N ASP A 587 21.30 -1.17 7.64
CA ASP A 587 21.24 -2.50 8.25
C ASP A 587 21.38 -3.65 7.22
N ARG A 588 21.03 -3.41 5.96
CA ARG A 588 21.18 -4.38 4.85
C ARG A 588 22.55 -4.36 4.20
N GLN A 589 23.42 -3.42 4.57
CA GLN A 589 24.80 -3.40 4.05
C GLN A 589 25.61 -4.58 4.63
N ASP A 590 26.66 -4.97 3.89
CA ASP A 590 27.59 -5.99 4.38
C ASP A 590 28.33 -5.54 5.65
N ALA A 591 28.74 -6.50 6.46
CA ALA A 591 29.40 -6.24 7.76
C ALA A 591 30.70 -5.43 7.60
N ALA A 592 31.43 -5.60 6.50
CA ALA A 592 32.68 -4.85 6.26
C ALA A 592 32.40 -3.36 6.06
N TYR A 593 31.36 -3.03 5.30
CA TYR A 593 30.95 -1.64 5.14
C TYR A 593 30.44 -1.04 6.47
N GLN A 594 29.56 -1.77 7.17
CA GLN A 594 29.06 -1.32 8.47
C GLN A 594 30.22 -1.03 9.45
N ALA A 595 31.22 -1.90 9.50
CA ALA A 595 32.42 -1.71 10.34
C ALA A 595 33.28 -0.52 9.87
N THR A 596 33.30 -0.21 8.56
CA THR A 596 34.00 0.97 8.05
C THR A 596 33.32 2.25 8.52
N VAL A 597 32.00 2.31 8.55
CA VAL A 597 31.21 3.47 9.00
C VAL A 597 31.19 3.59 10.52
N LEU A 598 30.90 2.47 11.20
CA LEU A 598 30.78 2.37 12.66
C LEU A 598 31.84 1.37 13.20
N PRO A 599 33.12 1.77 13.32
CA PRO A 599 34.17 0.88 13.79
C PRO A 599 33.90 0.38 15.22
N GLU A 600 34.31 -0.87 15.45
CA GLU A 600 34.24 -1.46 16.79
C GLU A 600 35.20 -0.78 17.77
N GLY A 601 34.86 -0.82 19.06
CA GLY A 601 35.69 -0.33 20.14
C GLY A 601 35.68 1.20 20.35
N LEU A 602 34.97 1.96 19.52
CA LEU A 602 34.77 3.39 19.76
C LEU A 602 33.41 3.63 20.45
N PRO A 603 33.38 4.50 21.48
CA PRO A 603 32.13 5.01 22.05
C PRO A 603 31.29 5.68 20.93
N ARG A 604 29.98 5.50 21.02
CA ARG A 604 29.06 6.07 20.02
C ARG A 604 27.95 6.83 20.72
N ILE A 605 27.60 7.98 20.14
CA ILE A 605 26.37 8.68 20.51
C ILE A 605 25.50 8.88 19.28
N ALA A 606 24.20 9.00 19.49
CA ALA A 606 23.24 9.32 18.44
C ALA A 606 22.53 10.63 18.75
N VAL A 607 22.17 11.37 17.71
CA VAL A 607 21.46 12.65 17.82
C VAL A 607 20.29 12.63 16.84
N GLU A 608 19.07 12.58 17.34
CA GLU A 608 17.84 12.66 16.54
C GLU A 608 16.72 13.31 17.34
N ALA A 609 16.05 14.32 16.78
CA ALA A 609 14.83 14.91 17.33
C ALA A 609 13.64 13.94 17.15
N GLY A 610 13.69 12.83 17.88
CA GLY A 610 12.76 11.71 17.90
C GLY A 610 13.04 10.80 19.10
N HIS A 611 12.26 9.72 19.23
CA HIS A 611 12.39 8.81 20.37
C HIS A 611 13.75 8.11 20.40
N ALA A 612 14.37 8.08 21.58
CA ALA A 612 15.75 7.63 21.77
C ALA A 612 15.95 6.12 21.57
N ASP A 613 14.95 5.28 21.86
CA ASP A 613 15.12 3.83 22.03
C ASP A 613 15.66 3.11 20.79
N GLY A 614 15.26 3.55 19.59
CA GLY A 614 15.71 2.94 18.33
C GLY A 614 17.22 3.04 18.11
N TRP A 615 17.90 3.97 18.77
CA TRP A 615 19.32 4.21 18.60
C TRP A 615 20.22 3.32 19.44
N TYR A 616 19.72 2.69 20.51
CA TYR A 616 20.52 1.78 21.34
C TYR A 616 21.08 0.58 20.58
N LYS A 617 20.44 0.19 19.47
CA LYS A 617 20.98 -0.81 18.54
C LYS A 617 22.35 -0.42 17.98
N TYR A 618 22.59 0.87 17.77
CA TYR A 618 23.81 1.40 17.13
C TYR A 618 24.83 1.90 18.14
N VAL A 619 24.37 2.51 19.23
CA VAL A 619 25.27 3.08 20.25
C VAL A 619 25.62 2.06 21.34
N GLY A 620 24.83 1.02 21.54
CA GLY A 620 25.01 0.04 22.61
C GLY A 620 24.65 0.58 23.99
N LEU A 621 24.79 -0.24 25.00
CA LEU A 621 24.45 0.12 26.40
C LEU A 621 25.42 1.13 27.03
N ASN A 622 26.64 1.24 26.49
CA ASN A 622 27.67 2.18 26.99
C ASN A 622 27.69 3.48 26.15
N GLY A 623 26.86 3.60 25.16
CA GLY A 623 26.68 4.82 24.38
C GLY A 623 25.58 5.72 24.94
N ALA A 624 25.37 6.85 24.32
CA ALA A 624 24.35 7.81 24.74
C ALA A 624 23.52 8.32 23.54
N VAL A 625 22.34 8.84 23.82
CA VAL A 625 21.42 9.38 22.80
C VAL A 625 20.92 10.76 23.24
N VAL A 626 21.12 11.75 22.39
CA VAL A 626 20.40 13.03 22.48
C VAL A 626 19.11 12.87 21.67
N GLY A 627 18.01 12.60 22.36
CA GLY A 627 16.71 12.28 21.79
C GLY A 627 15.56 12.87 22.61
N ILE A 628 14.33 12.53 22.23
CA ILE A 628 13.11 13.04 22.87
C ILE A 628 12.36 11.86 23.48
N ASN A 629 12.08 11.93 24.79
CA ASN A 629 11.33 10.89 25.52
C ASN A 629 10.08 11.49 26.22
N ARG A 630 9.60 12.63 25.76
CA ARG A 630 8.37 13.31 26.21
C ARG A 630 7.68 13.99 25.04
N PHE A 631 6.41 14.31 25.17
CA PHE A 631 5.73 15.10 24.16
C PHE A 631 6.34 16.48 24.01
N GLY A 632 6.14 17.09 22.82
CA GLY A 632 6.57 18.43 22.49
C GLY A 632 5.81 19.52 23.25
N GLU A 633 6.09 20.76 22.88
CA GLU A 633 5.49 21.97 23.47
C GLU A 633 5.17 22.99 22.37
N SER A 634 4.20 23.88 22.61
CA SER A 634 3.90 24.97 21.68
C SER A 634 4.83 26.15 21.92
N ALA A 635 5.81 26.31 21.03
CA ALA A 635 6.75 27.42 21.03
C ALA A 635 7.46 27.54 19.66
N PRO A 636 8.15 28.66 19.38
CA PRO A 636 9.05 28.74 18.21
C PRO A 636 10.10 27.61 18.22
N ALA A 637 10.39 27.06 17.05
CA ALA A 637 11.26 25.89 16.88
C ALA A 637 12.62 26.04 17.59
N GLU A 638 13.27 27.19 17.48
CA GLU A 638 14.58 27.46 18.11
C GLU A 638 14.55 27.31 19.64
N LEU A 639 13.46 27.76 20.28
CA LEU A 639 13.27 27.61 21.71
C LEU A 639 13.04 26.13 22.08
N LEU A 640 12.30 25.40 21.25
CA LEU A 640 12.03 23.99 21.47
C LEU A 640 13.31 23.16 21.35
N PHE A 641 14.12 23.35 20.32
CA PHE A 641 15.38 22.63 20.19
C PHE A 641 16.28 22.87 21.42
N LYS A 642 16.36 24.11 21.91
CA LYS A 642 17.10 24.45 23.12
C LYS A 642 16.51 23.78 24.38
N GLU A 643 15.19 23.87 24.58
CA GLU A 643 14.47 23.28 25.72
C GLU A 643 14.62 21.76 25.80
N PHE A 644 14.63 21.11 24.63
CA PHE A 644 14.79 19.65 24.52
C PHE A 644 16.24 19.18 24.44
N GLY A 645 17.22 20.10 24.60
CA GLY A 645 18.62 19.77 24.69
C GLY A 645 19.34 19.54 23.36
N PHE A 646 18.74 19.91 22.24
CA PHE A 646 19.41 19.89 20.93
C PHE A 646 20.28 21.14 20.77
N THR A 647 21.33 21.20 21.56
CA THR A 647 22.33 22.27 21.53
C THR A 647 23.72 21.69 21.32
N MET A 648 24.61 22.47 20.73
CA MET A 648 26.00 22.06 20.50
C MET A 648 26.69 21.68 21.82
N GLU A 649 26.46 22.45 22.87
CA GLU A 649 27.01 22.21 24.20
C GLU A 649 26.58 20.86 24.79
N ASN A 650 25.29 20.53 24.70
CA ASN A 650 24.77 19.25 25.19
C ASN A 650 25.33 18.06 24.40
N VAL A 651 25.46 18.17 23.09
CA VAL A 651 26.09 17.12 22.26
C VAL A 651 27.54 16.94 22.64
N VAL A 652 28.31 18.03 22.84
CA VAL A 652 29.69 18.00 23.30
C VAL A 652 29.81 17.32 24.67
N ASP A 653 28.97 17.69 25.65
CA ASP A 653 28.98 17.11 27.00
C ASP A 653 28.57 15.64 26.95
N THR A 654 27.61 15.27 26.10
CA THR A 654 27.21 13.87 25.90
C THR A 654 28.36 13.03 25.32
N VAL A 655 29.11 13.54 24.34
CA VAL A 655 30.34 12.86 23.85
C VAL A 655 31.34 12.65 24.98
N LYS A 656 31.62 13.68 25.75
CA LYS A 656 32.56 13.59 26.91
C LYS A 656 32.14 12.60 27.95
N SER A 657 30.84 12.40 28.15
CA SER A 657 30.32 11.49 29.18
C SER A 657 30.55 10.00 28.86
N VAL A 658 30.85 9.67 27.59
CA VAL A 658 31.10 8.29 27.13
C VAL A 658 32.56 8.02 26.80
N LEU A 659 33.46 9.04 26.88
CA LEU A 659 34.91 8.91 26.73
C LEU A 659 35.55 8.47 28.01
#